data_cb277e49a20f491322bd3758366fb60f
#
_entry.id   cb277e49a20f491322bd3758366fb60f
#
_cell.length_a   1.000
_cell.length_b   1.000
_cell.length_c   1.000
_cell.angle_alpha   90.00
_cell.angle_beta   90.00
_cell.angle_gamma   90.00
#
_symmetry.space_group_name_H-M   'P 1'
#
loop_
_entity.id
_entity.type
_entity.pdbx_description
1 polymer ?
#
loop_
_entity_poly.entity_id
_entity_poly.type
_entity_poly.pdbx_seq_one_letter_code
_entity_poly.pdbx_strand_id
1 'polypeptide(L)'
;MSVTSRPGQSIPALLAQMSLREKVDMLSGTDMFHTLAIPRLGIERLTLTDGPHGVRSSDAVNGKVVAKTTSFPTGISFAASWNTALVAKVGVALGNESLAMGCDVLLGPCLNIHRTPLGGRNFESYAEDPYLAGRIGVAYVSGVQSTGTGACAKHFACNNQEMERWRGSSEVDERTLREIYLPAFEAVITEARPWTVMCSYNRINGVYASQNHHLLTTILKGEWGFDGVVMSDWNAVHATSEPIIAGLDLEMPGPPKFFGRLLYEAAVFWQLEVAAIDAAVTRMLRLAQRCGRLPGAKRKRRGAVSTRAHQTLARALSDEALVLVKNDAQVLPFAYRSMRSLAVIGPQSSHLAVGGGSSWVDPPYRVTPLEGLRALCGKRIRLAIARGCDDHVDMPVVPTRSLIPLSGKGHGATVSYYNSPDCSGPVAGQAIDADISRWTWMQVPHATVTDWRCWSAHFDFWYVPEASGVHRIQLDVLGSAELIIDGVQRLAIAMPDPLVLSALFQKGFCELPLIKGTRYRCRIAFARMLGTDDGTLVKFQAGLSPAVTTNDQDIQAAVAAAARCDAAVVFIGVPERFEGEECDRTHLRLPGRQDELVAAVVKANPRTAVVVQCGSPVLMPWLAETPAVLLAWYPGMEGGHAIARTLMGLNNPSGKMPMTFPRRLEDTPAFAHYPGRRQARYGEGILVGYRHYDTRGVDPLICFGHGLSYTTFTYSRLRLPKRVVRGKPVVVRLTLHNSGSVPGAEVVQLYVTDQASSVIRPARELKRFCKVALKPDERREVRFELDERAFAFYDTVRAQWVAEPGAFTIAIGSSSRDERLRGTLTLA
;
A
#
# COMPACT_ATOMS: atom_id res chain seq x y z
N MET A 1 41.15 24.49 -8.90
CA MET A 1 40.40 25.38 -9.75
C MET A 1 39.07 25.69 -9.10
N SER A 2 38.83 26.95 -8.68
CA SER A 2 37.58 27.34 -8.01
C SER A 2 36.46 27.38 -9.07
N VAL A 3 35.42 26.56 -8.85
CA VAL A 3 34.20 26.61 -9.67
C VAL A 3 33.47 27.90 -9.31
N THR A 4 33.67 28.94 -10.12
CA THR A 4 32.85 30.16 -10.06
C THR A 4 31.41 29.77 -10.36
N SER A 5 30.48 29.99 -9.41
CA SER A 5 29.03 29.81 -9.58
C SER A 5 28.54 30.63 -10.76
N ARG A 6 28.17 29.97 -11.85
CA ARG A 6 27.47 30.66 -12.97
C ARG A 6 26.10 31.12 -12.46
N PRO A 7 25.63 32.33 -12.78
CA PRO A 7 24.25 32.73 -12.49
C PRO A 7 23.29 31.75 -13.13
N GLY A 8 22.18 31.44 -12.46
CA GLY A 8 21.22 30.41 -12.88
C GLY A 8 20.71 30.64 -14.29
N GLN A 9 20.99 29.72 -15.19
CA GLN A 9 20.49 29.78 -16.57
C GLN A 9 18.98 29.48 -16.59
N SER A 10 18.23 30.18 -17.43
CA SER A 10 16.81 29.89 -17.61
C SER A 10 16.58 28.52 -18.30
N ILE A 11 15.47 27.87 -18.03
CA ILE A 11 15.11 26.59 -18.68
C ILE A 11 15.15 26.70 -20.22
N PRO A 12 14.61 27.74 -20.87
CA PRO A 12 14.74 27.90 -22.32
C PRO A 12 16.22 28.01 -22.80
N ALA A 13 17.08 28.68 -22.05
CA ALA A 13 18.49 28.78 -22.38
C ALA A 13 19.24 27.44 -22.23
N LEU A 14 18.89 26.63 -21.25
CA LEU A 14 19.42 25.26 -21.12
C LEU A 14 18.93 24.37 -22.26
N LEU A 15 17.64 24.42 -22.57
CA LEU A 15 17.03 23.60 -23.63
C LEU A 15 17.66 23.90 -25.01
N ALA A 16 17.94 25.19 -25.32
CA ALA A 16 18.56 25.59 -26.54
C ALA A 16 20.03 25.12 -26.68
N GLN A 17 20.72 24.86 -25.56
CA GLN A 17 22.10 24.38 -25.57
C GLN A 17 22.19 22.86 -25.64
N MET A 18 21.08 22.12 -25.40
CA MET A 18 21.05 20.66 -25.45
C MET A 18 21.04 20.16 -26.90
N SER A 19 21.89 19.19 -27.19
CA SER A 19 21.79 18.39 -28.41
C SER A 19 20.54 17.51 -28.38
N LEU A 20 20.03 17.08 -29.52
CA LEU A 20 18.90 16.17 -29.62
C LEU A 20 19.18 14.87 -28.82
N ARG A 21 20.42 14.37 -28.88
CA ARG A 21 20.83 13.19 -28.14
C ARG A 21 20.66 13.38 -26.62
N GLU A 22 21.17 14.48 -26.07
CA GLU A 22 21.04 14.78 -24.64
C GLU A 22 19.58 14.99 -24.21
N LYS A 23 18.76 15.60 -25.08
CA LYS A 23 17.33 15.76 -24.85
C LYS A 23 16.64 14.41 -24.70
N VAL A 24 16.90 13.50 -25.63
CA VAL A 24 16.31 12.17 -25.64
C VAL A 24 16.80 11.33 -24.46
N ASP A 25 18.11 11.33 -24.20
CA ASP A 25 18.69 10.54 -23.10
C ASP A 25 18.19 11.01 -21.70
N MET A 26 17.81 12.31 -21.57
CA MET A 26 17.22 12.85 -20.35
C MET A 26 15.81 12.33 -20.07
N LEU A 27 15.11 11.78 -21.07
CA LEU A 27 13.74 11.28 -20.95
C LEU A 27 13.68 9.80 -20.54
N SER A 28 14.81 9.25 -20.07
CA SER A 28 14.91 7.86 -19.64
C SER A 28 15.69 7.72 -18.35
N GLY A 29 15.39 6.67 -17.58
CA GLY A 29 16.23 6.25 -16.46
C GLY A 29 17.60 5.74 -16.94
N THR A 30 18.62 5.85 -16.09
CA THR A 30 19.94 5.22 -16.30
C THR A 30 20.05 3.86 -15.61
N ASP A 31 19.27 3.68 -14.57
CA ASP A 31 19.13 2.47 -13.78
C ASP A 31 17.74 2.44 -13.11
N MET A 32 17.60 1.64 -12.04
CA MET A 32 16.32 1.46 -11.35
C MET A 32 15.71 2.76 -10.81
N PHE A 33 16.53 3.74 -10.37
CA PHE A 33 16.01 4.91 -9.65
C PHE A 33 16.68 6.23 -10.00
N HIS A 34 17.55 6.26 -11.03
CA HIS A 34 18.28 7.48 -11.38
C HIS A 34 18.00 7.91 -12.82
N THR A 35 17.98 9.22 -13.03
CA THR A 35 17.98 9.83 -14.35
C THR A 35 19.38 10.21 -14.80
N LEU A 36 19.55 10.57 -16.08
CA LEU A 36 20.83 11.00 -16.62
C LEU A 36 21.26 12.38 -16.07
N ALA A 37 22.54 12.52 -15.76
CA ALA A 37 23.19 13.83 -15.57
C ALA A 37 23.73 14.37 -16.89
N ILE A 38 23.75 15.71 -17.05
CA ILE A 38 24.40 16.38 -18.21
C ILE A 38 25.46 17.35 -17.65
N PRO A 39 26.69 16.84 -17.33
CA PRO A 39 27.70 17.60 -16.60
C PRO A 39 28.16 18.88 -17.29
N ARG A 40 28.23 18.90 -18.65
CA ARG A 40 28.65 20.09 -19.40
C ARG A 40 27.68 21.26 -19.21
N LEU A 41 26.40 20.98 -18.91
CA LEU A 41 25.37 21.98 -18.60
C LEU A 41 25.16 22.17 -17.11
N GLY A 42 25.87 21.41 -16.28
CA GLY A 42 25.71 21.43 -14.82
C GLY A 42 24.38 20.89 -14.34
N ILE A 43 23.71 20.02 -15.12
CA ILE A 43 22.48 19.33 -14.75
C ILE A 43 22.86 18.06 -14.03
N GLU A 44 22.51 17.97 -12.74
CA GLU A 44 22.74 16.78 -11.92
C GLU A 44 21.64 15.75 -12.17
N ARG A 45 21.94 14.46 -11.91
CA ARG A 45 20.95 13.39 -11.95
C ARG A 45 19.88 13.59 -10.88
N LEU A 46 18.68 13.14 -11.14
CA LEU A 46 17.61 12.98 -10.15
C LEU A 46 17.65 11.57 -9.57
N THR A 47 17.35 11.46 -8.28
CA THR A 47 17.23 10.19 -7.56
C THR A 47 15.80 10.02 -7.09
N LEU A 48 15.16 8.92 -7.48
CA LEU A 48 13.82 8.53 -7.06
C LEU A 48 13.91 7.48 -5.97
N THR A 49 12.83 7.27 -5.21
CA THR A 49 12.74 6.19 -4.23
C THR A 49 11.30 5.75 -4.01
N ASP A 50 11.11 4.45 -3.84
CA ASP A 50 9.84 3.89 -3.39
C ASP A 50 9.57 4.18 -1.92
N GLY A 51 8.35 3.84 -1.48
CA GLY A 51 7.93 3.81 -0.10
C GLY A 51 6.88 4.87 0.26
N PRO A 52 5.59 4.66 -0.09
CA PRO A 52 4.52 5.62 0.18
C PRO A 52 4.21 5.79 1.67
N HIS A 53 4.60 4.84 2.53
CA HIS A 53 4.43 4.91 3.98
C HIS A 53 5.75 4.82 4.77
N GLY A 54 6.90 4.96 4.07
CA GLY A 54 8.26 4.97 4.64
C GLY A 54 9.26 4.92 3.50
N VAL A 55 10.35 5.67 3.60
CA VAL A 55 11.33 5.75 2.51
C VAL A 55 12.05 4.43 2.35
N ARG A 56 12.00 3.83 1.16
CA ARG A 56 12.76 2.61 0.86
C ARG A 56 14.24 2.96 0.71
N SER A 57 15.08 2.36 1.52
CA SER A 57 16.50 2.71 1.61
C SER A 57 17.43 1.61 1.09
N SER A 58 16.98 0.80 0.15
CA SER A 58 17.85 -0.18 -0.49
C SER A 58 18.64 0.48 -1.63
N ASP A 59 19.96 0.25 -1.65
CA ASP A 59 20.72 0.43 -2.87
C ASP A 59 20.12 -0.51 -3.94
N ALA A 60 19.48 0.09 -4.94
CA ALA A 60 18.75 -0.66 -5.96
C ALA A 60 19.65 -1.60 -6.79
N VAL A 61 20.96 -1.31 -6.82
CA VAL A 61 21.92 -2.10 -7.61
C VAL A 61 22.34 -3.38 -6.86
N ASN A 62 22.46 -3.31 -5.54
CA ASN A 62 23.04 -4.40 -4.73
C ASN A 62 22.05 -4.99 -3.70
N GLY A 63 20.82 -4.50 -3.62
CA GLY A 63 19.84 -4.89 -2.59
C GLY A 63 20.27 -4.57 -1.15
N LYS A 64 21.38 -3.82 -0.99
CA LYS A 64 21.92 -3.48 0.32
C LYS A 64 21.12 -2.33 0.95
N VAL A 65 20.61 -2.55 2.16
CA VAL A 65 19.98 -1.50 2.96
C VAL A 65 21.03 -0.45 3.34
N VAL A 66 20.83 0.78 2.85
CA VAL A 66 21.75 1.91 3.10
C VAL A 66 21.49 2.52 4.47
N ALA A 67 20.23 2.63 4.87
CA ALA A 67 19.80 3.10 6.19
C ALA A 67 18.44 2.53 6.55
N LYS A 68 18.12 2.48 7.84
CA LYS A 68 16.81 2.10 8.34
C LYS A 68 15.94 3.33 8.53
N THR A 69 14.79 3.36 7.88
CA THR A 69 13.86 4.49 7.84
C THR A 69 12.63 4.24 8.71
N THR A 70 11.82 5.26 8.95
CA THR A 70 10.58 5.09 9.71
C THR A 70 9.52 4.36 8.87
N SER A 71 9.03 3.21 9.36
CA SER A 71 7.84 2.57 8.80
C SER A 71 6.59 3.14 9.48
N PHE A 72 5.92 4.07 8.82
CA PHE A 72 4.61 4.55 9.23
C PHE A 72 3.53 3.47 8.98
N PRO A 73 2.33 3.58 9.56
CA PRO A 73 1.17 2.81 9.13
C PRO A 73 0.95 2.91 7.62
N THR A 74 0.33 1.92 6.99
CA THR A 74 0.14 1.90 5.54
C THR A 74 -0.96 2.86 5.05
N GLY A 75 -1.15 2.99 3.73
CA GLY A 75 -2.10 3.94 3.13
C GLY A 75 -3.52 3.83 3.66
N ILE A 76 -4.06 2.61 3.79
CA ILE A 76 -5.39 2.39 4.37
C ILE A 76 -5.49 2.90 5.81
N SER A 77 -4.39 2.79 6.59
CA SER A 77 -4.32 3.34 7.95
C SER A 77 -4.31 4.87 7.96
N PHE A 78 -3.65 5.51 6.96
CA PHE A 78 -3.73 6.96 6.80
C PHE A 78 -5.18 7.40 6.65
N ALA A 79 -5.91 6.74 5.76
CA ALA A 79 -7.32 7.03 5.54
C ALA A 79 -8.19 6.69 6.74
N ALA A 80 -7.93 5.58 7.44
CA ALA A 80 -8.66 5.20 8.65
C ALA A 80 -8.51 6.23 9.79
N SER A 81 -7.44 7.01 9.81
CA SER A 81 -7.28 8.13 10.76
C SER A 81 -8.26 9.28 10.50
N TRP A 82 -8.71 9.48 9.26
CA TRP A 82 -9.52 10.64 8.81
C TRP A 82 -8.93 11.99 9.25
N ASN A 83 -7.63 12.07 9.48
CA ASN A 83 -6.92 13.23 10.00
C ASN A 83 -5.90 13.78 9.00
N THR A 84 -6.35 14.68 8.14
CA THR A 84 -5.52 15.31 7.13
C THR A 84 -4.34 16.08 7.71
N ALA A 85 -4.53 16.73 8.87
CA ALA A 85 -3.46 17.48 9.54
C ALA A 85 -2.33 16.56 10.05
N LEU A 86 -2.68 15.37 10.55
CA LEU A 86 -1.70 14.37 10.98
C LEU A 86 -0.96 13.77 9.78
N VAL A 87 -1.70 13.46 8.69
CA VAL A 87 -1.12 12.94 7.44
C VAL A 87 -0.15 13.95 6.82
N ALA A 88 -0.47 15.26 6.85
CA ALA A 88 0.45 16.29 6.38
C ALA A 88 1.77 16.29 7.19
N LYS A 89 1.73 16.09 8.51
CA LYS A 89 2.94 15.96 9.35
C LYS A 89 3.75 14.70 8.98
N VAL A 90 3.08 13.58 8.68
CA VAL A 90 3.74 12.37 8.19
C VAL A 90 4.40 12.63 6.84
N GLY A 91 3.72 13.34 5.93
CA GLY A 91 4.30 13.77 4.66
C GLY A 91 5.60 14.59 4.86
N VAL A 92 5.62 15.52 5.83
CA VAL A 92 6.85 16.27 6.20
C VAL A 92 7.95 15.34 6.69
N ALA A 93 7.63 14.33 7.50
CA ALA A 93 8.63 13.38 7.98
C ALA A 93 9.19 12.54 6.83
N LEU A 94 8.35 12.03 5.93
CA LEU A 94 8.74 11.28 4.74
C LEU A 94 9.64 12.11 3.81
N GLY A 95 9.29 13.37 3.55
CA GLY A 95 10.10 14.27 2.75
C GLY A 95 11.47 14.54 3.38
N ASN A 96 11.55 14.71 4.72
CA ASN A 96 12.82 14.87 5.45
C ASN A 96 13.67 13.61 5.38
N GLU A 97 13.08 12.42 5.50
CA GLU A 97 13.82 11.16 5.36
C GLU A 97 14.33 10.96 3.93
N SER A 98 13.52 11.31 2.92
CA SER A 98 13.94 11.29 1.51
C SER A 98 15.16 12.19 1.26
N LEU A 99 15.16 13.42 1.78
CA LEU A 99 16.31 14.31 1.69
C LEU A 99 17.55 13.76 2.40
N ALA A 100 17.37 13.12 3.57
CA ALA A 100 18.46 12.49 4.30
C ALA A 100 19.11 11.33 3.53
N MET A 101 18.29 10.62 2.73
CA MET A 101 18.71 9.52 1.84
C MET A 101 19.25 10.02 0.49
N GLY A 102 19.26 11.34 0.24
CA GLY A 102 19.70 11.91 -1.02
C GLY A 102 18.71 11.77 -2.16
N CYS A 103 17.45 11.42 -1.87
CA CYS A 103 16.39 11.24 -2.85
C CYS A 103 15.69 12.57 -3.16
N ASP A 104 15.37 12.78 -4.42
CA ASP A 104 14.72 13.98 -4.96
C ASP A 104 13.22 13.82 -5.07
N VAL A 105 12.74 12.60 -5.40
CA VAL A 105 11.33 12.27 -5.59
C VAL A 105 10.98 11.02 -4.81
N LEU A 106 9.94 11.09 -4.00
CA LEU A 106 9.30 9.95 -3.33
C LEU A 106 8.13 9.46 -4.18
N LEU A 107 8.12 8.16 -4.53
CA LEU A 107 7.09 7.52 -5.35
C LEU A 107 5.83 7.18 -4.52
N GLY A 108 5.11 8.20 -4.18
CA GLY A 108 3.86 8.21 -3.43
C GLY A 108 3.21 9.58 -3.48
N PRO A 109 1.89 9.64 -3.21
CA PRO A 109 0.99 8.61 -2.66
C PRO A 109 0.37 7.68 -3.72
N CYS A 110 -0.13 6.51 -3.28
CA CYS A 110 -0.99 5.65 -4.07
C CYS A 110 -2.46 6.08 -3.91
N LEU A 111 -3.12 6.45 -5.02
CA LEU A 111 -4.46 7.05 -5.04
C LEU A 111 -5.54 6.14 -5.67
N ASN A 112 -5.18 4.89 -6.00
CA ASN A 112 -6.12 3.97 -6.61
C ASN A 112 -7.27 3.63 -5.65
N ILE A 113 -8.49 3.62 -6.16
CA ILE A 113 -9.70 3.35 -5.37
C ILE A 113 -9.79 1.85 -5.04
N HIS A 114 -10.23 1.51 -3.83
CA HIS A 114 -10.53 0.13 -3.43
C HIS A 114 -11.79 -0.36 -4.16
N ARG A 115 -11.62 -0.85 -5.39
CA ARG A 115 -12.71 -1.34 -6.24
C ARG A 115 -13.23 -2.69 -5.78
N THR A 116 -12.30 -3.57 -5.39
CA THR A 116 -12.57 -4.92 -4.91
C THR A 116 -11.87 -5.17 -3.58
N PRO A 117 -12.47 -5.90 -2.62
CA PRO A 117 -11.79 -6.27 -1.39
C PRO A 117 -10.67 -7.31 -1.60
N LEU A 118 -10.56 -7.87 -2.81
CA LEU A 118 -9.50 -8.84 -3.15
C LEU A 118 -8.21 -8.17 -3.62
N GLY A 119 -8.24 -6.86 -3.93
CA GLY A 119 -7.09 -6.16 -4.47
C GLY A 119 -5.86 -6.22 -3.57
N GLY A 120 -4.76 -6.77 -4.09
CA GLY A 120 -3.54 -7.04 -3.32
C GLY A 120 -2.86 -5.79 -2.78
N ARG A 121 -3.00 -4.64 -3.44
CA ARG A 121 -2.44 -3.34 -3.02
C ARG A 121 -3.43 -2.41 -2.32
N ASN A 122 -4.58 -2.92 -1.86
CA ASN A 122 -5.52 -2.09 -1.10
C ASN A 122 -4.88 -1.48 0.14
N PHE A 123 -3.99 -2.22 0.83
CA PHE A 123 -3.28 -1.71 2.01
C PHE A 123 -2.45 -0.45 1.72
N GLU A 124 -1.92 -0.32 0.51
CA GLU A 124 -1.08 0.81 0.08
C GLU A 124 -1.90 2.04 -0.30
N SER A 125 -3.11 1.82 -0.83
CA SER A 125 -4.06 2.87 -1.22
C SER A 125 -4.90 3.33 -0.03
N TYR A 126 -5.75 4.33 -0.24
CA TYR A 126 -6.42 5.01 0.87
C TYR A 126 -7.82 4.50 1.16
N ALA A 127 -8.73 4.51 0.20
CA ALA A 127 -10.14 4.28 0.46
C ALA A 127 -10.93 3.81 -0.77
N GLU A 128 -12.16 3.35 -0.54
CA GLU A 128 -13.16 3.13 -1.58
C GLU A 128 -13.86 4.42 -2.02
N ASP A 129 -13.74 5.50 -1.21
CA ASP A 129 -14.35 6.79 -1.47
C ASP A 129 -13.34 7.77 -2.08
N PRO A 130 -13.60 8.33 -3.27
CA PRO A 130 -12.68 9.25 -3.96
C PRO A 130 -12.48 10.57 -3.23
N TYR A 131 -13.48 11.08 -2.46
CA TYR A 131 -13.33 12.30 -1.70
C TYR A 131 -12.36 12.10 -0.53
N LEU A 132 -12.53 11.03 0.26
CA LEU A 132 -11.61 10.69 1.34
C LEU A 132 -10.20 10.48 0.82
N ALA A 133 -10.03 9.67 -0.24
CA ALA A 133 -8.75 9.40 -0.87
C ALA A 133 -8.06 10.69 -1.34
N GLY A 134 -8.82 11.58 -2.00
CA GLY A 134 -8.33 12.88 -2.44
C GLY A 134 -7.86 13.78 -1.28
N ARG A 135 -8.63 13.89 -0.19
CA ARG A 135 -8.24 14.73 0.97
C ARG A 135 -6.97 14.23 1.66
N ILE A 136 -6.84 12.92 1.82
CA ILE A 136 -5.63 12.29 2.38
C ILE A 136 -4.44 12.50 1.42
N GLY A 137 -4.63 12.30 0.11
CA GLY A 137 -3.61 12.53 -0.90
C GLY A 137 -3.10 13.96 -0.96
N VAL A 138 -4.01 14.96 -0.91
CA VAL A 138 -3.66 16.40 -0.84
C VAL A 138 -2.79 16.70 0.38
N ALA A 139 -3.17 16.19 1.55
CA ALA A 139 -2.41 16.39 2.79
C ALA A 139 -1.02 15.76 2.71
N TYR A 140 -0.92 14.54 2.19
CA TYR A 140 0.34 13.83 1.99
C TYR A 140 1.29 14.60 1.07
N VAL A 141 0.85 14.93 -0.15
CA VAL A 141 1.66 15.63 -1.15
C VAL A 141 2.12 16.99 -0.64
N SER A 142 1.20 17.76 -0.04
CA SER A 142 1.54 19.06 0.54
C SER A 142 2.61 18.94 1.63
N GLY A 143 2.53 17.91 2.48
CA GLY A 143 3.52 17.63 3.51
C GLY A 143 4.89 17.29 2.91
N VAL A 144 4.96 16.31 2.01
CA VAL A 144 6.21 15.89 1.35
C VAL A 144 6.87 17.06 0.64
N GLN A 145 6.13 17.78 -0.19
CA GLN A 145 6.70 18.85 -1.02
C GLN A 145 7.10 20.09 -0.23
N SER A 146 6.55 20.32 0.96
CA SER A 146 6.95 21.41 1.84
C SER A 146 8.41 21.30 2.27
N THR A 147 8.99 20.12 2.31
CA THR A 147 10.41 19.88 2.62
C THR A 147 11.31 20.16 1.43
N GLY A 148 10.73 20.16 0.23
CA GLY A 148 11.44 20.28 -1.03
C GLY A 148 11.81 18.94 -1.67
N THR A 149 11.21 17.83 -1.26
CA THR A 149 11.19 16.55 -1.95
C THR A 149 9.97 16.53 -2.88
N GLY A 150 10.11 16.02 -4.10
CA GLY A 150 8.97 15.82 -4.99
C GLY A 150 8.11 14.65 -4.53
N ALA A 151 6.79 14.76 -4.70
CA ALA A 151 5.85 13.64 -4.55
C ALA A 151 5.40 13.16 -5.93
N CYS A 152 5.06 11.87 -6.03
CA CYS A 152 4.59 11.22 -7.25
C CYS A 152 3.20 10.60 -7.02
N ALA A 153 2.16 11.22 -7.55
CA ALA A 153 0.81 10.66 -7.48
C ALA A 153 0.70 9.44 -8.39
N LYS A 154 0.32 8.27 -7.84
CA LYS A 154 0.30 6.99 -8.54
C LYS A 154 -0.92 6.14 -8.17
N HIS A 155 -1.34 5.20 -9.01
CA HIS A 155 -0.93 4.93 -10.39
C HIS A 155 -2.04 5.45 -11.32
N PHE A 156 -1.75 6.36 -12.20
CA PHE A 156 -2.70 7.10 -13.03
C PHE A 156 -2.97 6.38 -14.35
N ALA A 157 -4.12 5.66 -14.52
CA ALA A 157 -5.22 5.44 -13.61
C ALA A 157 -5.76 4.02 -13.72
N CYS A 158 -6.78 3.70 -12.89
CA CYS A 158 -7.52 2.43 -12.98
C CYS A 158 -6.69 1.17 -12.77
N ASN A 159 -5.59 1.21 -12.01
CA ASN A 159 -4.86 0.05 -11.53
C ASN A 159 -5.48 -0.39 -10.18
N ASN A 160 -6.62 -1.12 -10.24
CA ASN A 160 -7.42 -1.48 -9.07
C ASN A 160 -7.40 -2.98 -8.78
N GLN A 161 -6.56 -3.73 -9.48
CA GLN A 161 -6.25 -5.14 -9.29
C GLN A 161 -4.84 -5.44 -9.75
N GLU A 162 -4.23 -6.49 -9.19
CA GLU A 162 -2.88 -6.92 -9.56
C GLU A 162 -2.90 -7.98 -10.67
N MET A 163 -3.98 -8.77 -10.71
CA MET A 163 -4.14 -9.77 -11.76
C MET A 163 -4.16 -9.13 -13.14
N GLU A 164 -3.28 -9.62 -14.03
CA GLU A 164 -3.11 -9.14 -15.41
C GLU A 164 -2.79 -7.63 -15.52
N ARG A 165 -2.24 -7.00 -14.48
CA ARG A 165 -1.96 -5.56 -14.46
C ARG A 165 -1.06 -5.08 -15.63
N TRP A 166 -0.19 -5.96 -16.12
CA TRP A 166 0.74 -5.66 -17.22
C TRP A 166 0.09 -5.64 -18.61
N ARG A 167 -0.98 -6.41 -18.82
CA ARG A 167 -1.58 -6.66 -20.14
C ARG A 167 -3.09 -6.44 -20.18
N GLY A 168 -3.71 -6.39 -19.01
CA GLY A 168 -5.14 -6.23 -18.86
C GLY A 168 -5.61 -4.84 -19.26
N SER A 169 -6.86 -4.78 -19.71
CA SER A 169 -7.54 -3.53 -20.01
C SER A 169 -8.67 -3.27 -19.01
N SER A 170 -8.60 -2.13 -18.33
CA SER A 170 -9.68 -1.62 -17.49
C SER A 170 -10.72 -0.97 -18.40
N GLU A 171 -11.83 -1.66 -18.61
CA GLU A 171 -12.95 -1.19 -19.46
C GLU A 171 -13.91 -0.37 -18.60
N VAL A 172 -13.81 0.96 -18.69
CA VAL A 172 -14.51 1.92 -17.83
C VAL A 172 -15.14 3.01 -18.66
N ASP A 173 -16.44 3.30 -18.43
CA ASP A 173 -17.12 4.43 -19.09
C ASP A 173 -16.62 5.77 -18.54
N GLU A 174 -16.77 6.83 -19.36
CA GLU A 174 -16.23 8.16 -19.03
C GLU A 174 -16.83 8.74 -17.75
N ARG A 175 -18.11 8.53 -17.48
CA ARG A 175 -18.75 9.02 -16.26
C ARG A 175 -18.16 8.35 -15.02
N THR A 176 -18.06 7.03 -15.05
CA THR A 176 -17.45 6.25 -13.96
C THR A 176 -15.99 6.64 -13.76
N LEU A 177 -15.22 6.82 -14.84
CA LEU A 177 -13.86 7.29 -14.79
C LEU A 177 -13.78 8.65 -14.07
N ARG A 178 -14.64 9.61 -14.46
CA ARG A 178 -14.67 10.98 -13.91
C ARG A 178 -15.20 11.09 -12.49
N GLU A 179 -16.17 10.26 -12.10
CA GLU A 179 -16.80 10.37 -10.78
C GLU A 179 -16.15 9.52 -9.70
N ILE A 180 -15.43 8.44 -10.08
CA ILE A 180 -14.86 7.48 -9.12
C ILE A 180 -13.34 7.42 -9.17
N TYR A 181 -12.74 7.18 -10.35
CA TYR A 181 -11.32 6.84 -10.44
C TYR A 181 -10.40 8.05 -10.57
N LEU A 182 -10.87 9.14 -11.11
CA LEU A 182 -10.09 10.36 -11.31
C LEU A 182 -10.18 11.41 -10.18
N PRO A 183 -11.26 11.55 -9.36
CA PRO A 183 -11.39 12.69 -8.46
C PRO A 183 -10.31 12.78 -7.37
N ALA A 184 -9.75 11.66 -6.91
CA ALA A 184 -8.63 11.69 -5.97
C ALA A 184 -7.37 12.31 -6.61
N PHE A 185 -7.10 11.96 -7.87
CA PHE A 185 -6.02 12.56 -8.66
C PHE A 185 -6.31 14.03 -8.98
N GLU A 186 -7.52 14.35 -9.45
CA GLU A 186 -7.94 15.74 -9.72
C GLU A 186 -7.68 16.64 -8.51
N ALA A 187 -8.11 16.23 -7.31
CA ALA A 187 -7.90 16.99 -6.08
C ALA A 187 -6.40 17.17 -5.79
N VAL A 188 -5.61 16.11 -5.90
CA VAL A 188 -4.16 16.17 -5.64
C VAL A 188 -3.46 17.05 -6.66
N ILE A 189 -3.80 16.94 -7.95
CA ILE A 189 -3.19 17.74 -9.03
C ILE A 189 -3.52 19.23 -8.89
N THR A 190 -4.79 19.55 -8.68
CA THR A 190 -5.26 20.95 -8.69
C THR A 190 -4.93 21.69 -7.40
N GLU A 191 -4.94 21.02 -6.25
CA GLU A 191 -4.75 21.65 -4.94
C GLU A 191 -3.33 21.52 -4.40
N ALA A 192 -2.70 20.32 -4.48
CA ALA A 192 -1.37 20.07 -3.93
C ALA A 192 -0.25 20.16 -4.98
N ARG A 193 -0.57 20.10 -6.28
CA ARG A 193 0.34 20.26 -7.41
C ARG A 193 1.59 19.37 -7.28
N PRO A 194 1.45 18.05 -7.34
CA PRO A 194 2.56 17.12 -7.25
C PRO A 194 3.57 17.42 -8.37
N TRP A 195 4.86 17.19 -8.09
CA TRP A 195 5.89 17.47 -9.10
C TRP A 195 5.95 16.37 -10.16
N THR A 196 5.46 15.17 -9.82
CA THR A 196 5.40 14.06 -10.75
C THR A 196 4.10 13.28 -10.60
N VAL A 197 3.73 12.60 -11.70
CA VAL A 197 2.63 11.62 -11.76
C VAL A 197 3.19 10.36 -12.41
N MET A 198 2.84 9.19 -11.89
CA MET A 198 3.20 7.90 -12.49
C MET A 198 1.97 7.32 -13.20
N CYS A 199 2.06 7.08 -14.51
CA CYS A 199 1.01 6.35 -15.22
C CYS A 199 1.03 4.87 -14.83
N SER A 200 -0.13 4.23 -14.90
CA SER A 200 -0.29 2.82 -14.50
C SER A 200 0.18 1.85 -15.59
N TYR A 201 0.31 0.56 -15.22
CA TYR A 201 0.67 -0.52 -16.14
C TYR A 201 -0.40 -0.85 -17.16
N ASN A 202 -1.66 -0.88 -16.72
CA ASN A 202 -2.80 -1.42 -17.46
C ASN A 202 -3.18 -0.56 -18.66
N ARG A 203 -3.95 -1.17 -19.55
CA ARG A 203 -4.71 -0.43 -20.55
C ARG A 203 -5.96 0.17 -19.92
N ILE A 204 -6.42 1.25 -20.51
CA ILE A 204 -7.71 1.86 -20.23
C ILE A 204 -8.47 1.91 -21.57
N ASN A 205 -9.58 1.19 -21.64
CA ASN A 205 -10.38 1.05 -22.87
C ASN A 205 -9.51 0.67 -24.08
N GLY A 206 -8.64 -0.32 -23.91
CA GLY A 206 -7.78 -0.88 -24.94
C GLY A 206 -6.42 -0.17 -25.13
N VAL A 207 -6.21 1.05 -24.61
CA VAL A 207 -4.99 1.84 -24.79
C VAL A 207 -4.17 1.83 -23.50
N TYR A 208 -2.87 1.50 -23.57
CA TYR A 208 -1.99 1.55 -22.40
C TYR A 208 -1.99 2.94 -21.78
N ALA A 209 -2.00 3.03 -20.45
CA ALA A 209 -2.02 4.30 -19.74
C ALA A 209 -0.86 5.22 -20.16
N SER A 210 0.32 4.64 -20.43
CA SER A 210 1.50 5.37 -20.93
C SER A 210 1.34 5.95 -22.35
N GLN A 211 0.34 5.50 -23.12
CA GLN A 211 0.06 5.92 -24.50
C GLN A 211 -1.31 6.59 -24.63
N ASN A 212 -2.00 6.83 -23.53
CA ASN A 212 -3.38 7.31 -23.54
C ASN A 212 -3.42 8.85 -23.58
N HIS A 213 -3.51 9.42 -24.79
CA HIS A 213 -3.57 10.87 -25.02
C HIS A 213 -4.73 11.53 -24.27
N HIS A 214 -5.92 10.91 -24.26
CA HIS A 214 -7.08 11.43 -23.52
C HIS A 214 -6.75 11.58 -22.03
N LEU A 215 -6.12 10.57 -21.44
CA LEU A 215 -5.75 10.59 -20.04
C LEU A 215 -4.62 11.58 -19.72
N LEU A 216 -3.48 11.48 -20.47
CA LEU A 216 -2.25 12.20 -20.11
C LEU A 216 -2.24 13.65 -20.61
N THR A 217 -2.81 13.90 -21.79
CA THR A 217 -2.79 15.24 -22.40
C THR A 217 -4.10 15.96 -22.20
N THR A 218 -5.24 15.38 -22.61
CA THR A 218 -6.51 16.09 -22.53
C THR A 218 -6.91 16.37 -21.08
N ILE A 219 -6.98 15.33 -20.24
CA ILE A 219 -7.43 15.47 -18.85
C ILE A 219 -6.32 16.06 -17.97
N LEU A 220 -5.21 15.32 -17.81
CA LEU A 220 -4.18 15.66 -16.84
C LEU A 220 -3.52 17.00 -17.11
N LYS A 221 -3.00 17.20 -18.33
CA LYS A 221 -2.26 18.43 -18.70
C LYS A 221 -3.19 19.56 -19.15
N GLY A 222 -4.23 19.25 -19.92
CA GLY A 222 -5.18 20.22 -20.46
C GLY A 222 -6.19 20.71 -19.43
N GLU A 223 -7.08 19.85 -18.97
CA GLU A 223 -8.18 20.25 -18.08
C GLU A 223 -7.68 20.63 -16.67
N TRP A 224 -6.77 19.86 -16.09
CA TRP A 224 -6.27 20.10 -14.73
C TRP A 224 -5.01 20.95 -14.67
N GLY A 225 -4.40 21.28 -15.79
CA GLY A 225 -3.24 22.18 -15.87
C GLY A 225 -1.97 21.61 -15.22
N PHE A 226 -1.77 20.30 -15.26
CA PHE A 226 -0.58 19.66 -14.70
C PHE A 226 0.68 20.08 -15.47
N ASP A 227 1.64 20.66 -14.74
CA ASP A 227 2.89 21.18 -15.30
C ASP A 227 4.14 20.39 -14.92
N GLY A 228 3.95 19.28 -14.16
CA GLY A 228 5.00 18.38 -13.72
C GLY A 228 5.35 17.29 -14.74
N VAL A 229 6.17 16.34 -14.31
CA VAL A 229 6.63 15.19 -15.11
C VAL A 229 5.65 14.03 -15.00
N VAL A 230 5.23 13.47 -16.13
CA VAL A 230 4.56 12.18 -16.21
C VAL A 230 5.62 11.13 -16.46
N MET A 231 5.83 10.23 -15.48
CA MET A 231 6.70 9.06 -15.65
C MET A 231 5.89 7.79 -15.88
N SER A 232 6.49 6.81 -16.53
CA SER A 232 5.94 5.47 -16.59
C SER A 232 6.03 4.80 -15.23
N ASP A 233 5.13 3.87 -14.92
CA ASP A 233 5.46 2.82 -13.97
C ASP A 233 6.62 1.98 -14.54
N TRP A 234 7.27 1.17 -13.69
CA TRP A 234 8.49 0.44 -14.06
C TRP A 234 8.23 -0.58 -15.17
N ASN A 235 8.78 -0.31 -16.37
CA ASN A 235 8.54 -1.06 -17.62
C ASN A 235 7.12 -0.94 -18.23
N ALA A 236 6.36 0.07 -17.88
CA ALA A 236 5.01 0.30 -18.41
C ALA A 236 4.99 1.02 -19.78
N VAL A 237 6.14 1.16 -20.44
CA VAL A 237 6.23 1.70 -21.81
C VAL A 237 6.22 0.53 -22.79
N HIS A 238 5.40 0.64 -23.86
CA HIS A 238 5.18 -0.44 -24.83
C HIS A 238 5.39 -0.01 -26.30
N ALA A 239 5.79 1.24 -26.53
CA ALA A 239 6.08 1.81 -27.86
C ALA A 239 7.02 3.01 -27.74
N THR A 240 7.50 3.54 -28.85
CA THR A 240 8.47 4.65 -28.89
C THR A 240 7.81 6.00 -29.09
N SER A 241 7.05 6.17 -30.16
CA SER A 241 6.49 7.48 -30.55
C SER A 241 5.17 7.79 -29.85
N GLU A 242 4.29 6.81 -29.70
CA GLU A 242 2.96 6.97 -29.11
C GLU A 242 2.99 7.51 -27.68
N PRO A 243 3.87 7.04 -26.77
CA PRO A 243 3.91 7.56 -25.41
C PRO A 243 4.31 9.03 -25.33
N ILE A 244 5.35 9.46 -26.06
CA ILE A 244 5.80 10.85 -26.04
C ILE A 244 4.73 11.78 -26.65
N ILE A 245 4.06 11.36 -27.72
CA ILE A 245 2.93 12.07 -28.34
C ILE A 245 1.74 12.14 -27.38
N ALA A 246 1.47 11.06 -26.66
CA ALA A 246 0.39 11.01 -25.68
C ALA A 246 0.68 11.85 -24.43
N GLY A 247 1.93 12.24 -24.19
CA GLY A 247 2.30 13.10 -23.08
C GLY A 247 3.07 12.42 -21.96
N LEU A 248 3.63 11.23 -22.16
CA LEU A 248 4.63 10.64 -21.27
C LEU A 248 5.93 11.43 -21.38
N ASP A 249 6.59 11.71 -20.25
CA ASP A 249 7.80 12.53 -20.20
C ASP A 249 9.05 11.72 -19.83
N LEU A 250 8.92 10.62 -19.11
CA LEU A 250 10.05 9.85 -18.58
C LEU A 250 9.74 8.34 -18.61
N GLU A 251 10.57 7.58 -19.33
CA GLU A 251 10.56 6.10 -19.27
C GLU A 251 11.39 5.60 -18.08
N MET A 252 10.79 4.79 -17.20
CA MET A 252 11.46 4.10 -16.08
C MET A 252 11.23 2.60 -16.15
N PRO A 253 12.18 1.78 -15.63
CA PRO A 253 13.53 2.14 -15.21
C PRO A 253 14.50 2.23 -16.39
N GLY A 254 15.76 2.59 -16.12
CA GLY A 254 16.85 2.44 -17.08
C GLY A 254 17.53 1.06 -16.98
N PRO A 255 18.26 0.66 -18.06
CA PRO A 255 18.39 1.35 -19.34
C PRO A 255 17.09 1.34 -20.16
N PRO A 256 16.82 2.36 -20.97
CA PRO A 256 15.58 2.49 -21.72
C PRO A 256 15.39 1.36 -22.73
N LYS A 257 14.15 0.91 -22.89
CA LYS A 257 13.73 -0.09 -23.87
C LYS A 257 13.16 0.52 -25.14
N PHE A 258 12.39 1.61 -24.98
CA PHE A 258 11.62 2.26 -26.06
C PHE A 258 12.06 3.70 -26.32
N PHE A 259 12.51 4.41 -25.31
CA PHE A 259 13.10 5.74 -25.48
C PHE A 259 14.62 5.61 -25.81
N GLY A 260 15.43 6.54 -25.41
CA GLY A 260 16.86 6.50 -25.68
C GLY A 260 17.15 6.42 -27.19
N ARG A 261 17.86 5.38 -27.64
CA ARG A 261 18.23 5.22 -29.03
C ARG A 261 17.05 5.21 -29.99
N LEU A 262 15.99 4.44 -29.67
CA LEU A 262 14.82 4.32 -30.57
C LEU A 262 14.07 5.66 -30.72
N LEU A 263 13.92 6.42 -29.64
CA LEU A 263 13.30 7.75 -29.69
C LEU A 263 14.16 8.74 -30.48
N TYR A 264 15.49 8.64 -30.38
CA TYR A 264 16.38 9.44 -31.20
C TYR A 264 16.22 9.13 -32.69
N GLU A 265 16.18 7.85 -33.05
CA GLU A 265 15.95 7.38 -34.42
C GLU A 265 14.58 7.83 -34.95
N ALA A 266 13.54 7.77 -34.10
CA ALA A 266 12.20 8.25 -34.45
C ALA A 266 12.20 9.75 -34.78
N ALA A 267 12.91 10.58 -34.02
CA ALA A 267 13.01 12.00 -34.25
C ALA A 267 13.82 12.35 -35.52
N VAL A 268 14.82 11.52 -35.84
CA VAL A 268 15.70 11.79 -37.00
C VAL A 268 15.13 11.24 -38.32
N PHE A 269 14.56 10.04 -38.28
CA PHE A 269 14.19 9.27 -39.47
C PHE A 269 12.69 9.08 -39.68
N TRP A 270 11.86 9.15 -38.61
CA TRP A 270 10.45 8.77 -38.66
C TRP A 270 9.48 9.94 -38.47
N GLN A 271 9.99 11.16 -38.66
CA GLN A 271 9.19 12.40 -38.60
C GLN A 271 8.46 12.66 -37.25
N LEU A 272 9.00 12.12 -36.14
CA LEU A 272 8.52 12.52 -34.83
C LEU A 272 8.89 14.00 -34.58
N GLU A 273 7.90 14.82 -34.25
CA GLU A 273 8.12 16.24 -33.98
C GLU A 273 9.01 16.45 -32.75
N VAL A 274 10.15 17.12 -32.95
CA VAL A 274 11.10 17.48 -31.88
C VAL A 274 10.41 18.32 -30.79
N ALA A 275 9.35 19.05 -31.14
CA ALA A 275 8.58 19.85 -30.19
C ALA A 275 7.99 19.03 -29.05
N ALA A 276 7.57 17.78 -29.29
CA ALA A 276 7.09 16.86 -28.23
C ALA A 276 8.22 16.49 -27.25
N ILE A 277 9.42 16.22 -27.77
CA ILE A 277 10.63 15.97 -26.98
C ILE A 277 11.00 17.22 -26.17
N ASP A 278 11.01 18.40 -26.77
CA ASP A 278 11.33 19.66 -26.10
C ASP A 278 10.35 20.00 -24.97
N ALA A 279 9.08 19.70 -25.17
CA ALA A 279 8.05 19.86 -24.14
C ALA A 279 8.30 18.91 -22.93
N ALA A 280 8.65 17.66 -23.18
CA ALA A 280 8.99 16.70 -22.12
C ALA A 280 10.28 17.10 -21.39
N VAL A 281 11.34 17.45 -22.11
CA VAL A 281 12.60 17.93 -21.53
C VAL A 281 12.39 19.21 -20.71
N THR A 282 11.52 20.13 -21.15
CA THR A 282 11.17 21.32 -20.38
C THR A 282 10.58 20.96 -19.01
N ARG A 283 9.71 19.94 -18.93
CA ARG A 283 9.16 19.45 -17.67
C ARG A 283 10.22 18.78 -16.81
N MET A 284 11.12 17.98 -17.40
CA MET A 284 12.26 17.39 -16.70
C MET A 284 13.20 18.45 -16.12
N LEU A 285 13.54 19.50 -16.89
CA LEU A 285 14.35 20.63 -16.40
C LEU A 285 13.64 21.37 -15.26
N ARG A 286 12.31 21.54 -15.34
CA ARG A 286 11.52 22.13 -14.26
C ARG A 286 11.55 21.27 -13.00
N LEU A 287 11.46 19.94 -13.12
CA LEU A 287 11.62 19.01 -12.01
C LEU A 287 13.03 19.14 -11.41
N ALA A 288 14.07 19.11 -12.23
CA ALA A 288 15.46 19.30 -11.79
C ALA A 288 15.66 20.65 -11.08
N GLN A 289 15.02 21.72 -11.55
CA GLN A 289 15.04 23.04 -10.90
C GLN A 289 14.36 22.99 -9.51
N ARG A 290 13.17 22.41 -9.42
CA ARG A 290 12.43 22.23 -8.15
C ARG A 290 13.23 21.39 -7.15
N CYS A 291 13.97 20.39 -7.64
CA CYS A 291 14.85 19.53 -6.83
C CYS A 291 16.20 20.17 -6.50
N GLY A 292 16.51 21.35 -7.04
CA GLY A 292 17.79 22.00 -6.80
C GLY A 292 18.97 21.35 -7.53
N ARG A 293 18.71 20.68 -8.66
CA ARG A 293 19.67 19.93 -9.47
C ARG A 293 20.14 20.69 -10.72
N LEU A 294 19.78 21.97 -10.86
CA LEU A 294 20.28 22.85 -11.93
C LEU A 294 21.38 23.79 -11.39
N PRO A 295 22.21 24.35 -12.31
CA PRO A 295 23.25 25.30 -11.94
C PRO A 295 22.71 26.52 -11.19
N GLY A 296 23.38 26.89 -10.07
CA GLY A 296 22.96 28.01 -9.25
C GLY A 296 21.73 27.80 -8.37
N ALA A 297 21.12 26.63 -8.40
CA ALA A 297 20.00 26.30 -7.52
C ALA A 297 20.45 26.15 -6.05
N LYS A 298 19.62 26.60 -5.11
CA LYS A 298 19.91 26.44 -3.70
C LYS A 298 19.76 24.96 -3.30
N ARG A 299 20.85 24.37 -2.79
CA ARG A 299 20.78 23.03 -2.19
C ARG A 299 19.85 23.05 -0.98
N LYS A 300 19.01 22.04 -0.88
CA LYS A 300 18.05 21.86 0.20
C LYS A 300 18.76 21.46 1.50
N ARG A 301 18.11 21.70 2.64
CA ARG A 301 18.61 21.29 3.95
C ARG A 301 18.73 19.76 4.00
N ARG A 302 19.74 19.26 4.72
CA ARG A 302 19.84 17.83 5.03
C ARG A 302 18.67 17.45 5.92
N GLY A 303 17.94 16.37 5.57
CA GLY A 303 16.93 15.75 6.42
C GLY A 303 17.54 14.89 7.52
N ALA A 304 16.70 14.17 8.24
CA ALA A 304 17.10 13.20 9.26
C ALA A 304 16.23 11.95 9.15
N VAL A 305 16.82 10.77 9.41
CA VAL A 305 16.19 9.46 9.26
C VAL A 305 15.78 8.94 10.63
N SER A 306 14.59 8.39 10.72
CA SER A 306 14.04 7.65 11.89
C SER A 306 14.29 8.32 13.24
N THR A 307 14.06 9.65 13.30
CA THR A 307 14.21 10.40 14.54
C THR A 307 13.16 9.99 15.57
N ARG A 308 13.43 10.30 16.86
CA ARG A 308 12.43 10.07 17.92
C ARG A 308 11.09 10.80 17.63
N ALA A 309 11.15 11.96 16.98
CA ALA A 309 9.95 12.69 16.56
C ALA A 309 9.17 11.90 15.49
N HIS A 310 9.85 11.31 14.49
CA HIS A 310 9.23 10.47 13.48
C HIS A 310 8.62 9.20 14.08
N GLN A 311 9.32 8.53 15.01
CA GLN A 311 8.81 7.36 15.73
C GLN A 311 7.56 7.71 16.55
N THR A 312 7.58 8.85 17.26
CA THR A 312 6.41 9.37 17.99
C THR A 312 5.24 9.67 17.06
N LEU A 313 5.54 10.22 15.88
CA LEU A 313 4.52 10.51 14.85
C LEU A 313 3.94 9.22 14.24
N ALA A 314 4.77 8.20 14.01
CA ALA A 314 4.32 6.88 13.56
C ALA A 314 3.34 6.26 14.58
N ARG A 315 3.66 6.34 15.88
CA ARG A 315 2.74 5.89 16.93
C ARG A 315 1.45 6.71 16.95
N ALA A 316 1.53 8.03 16.82
CA ALA A 316 0.35 8.89 16.84
C ALA A 316 -0.61 8.58 15.69
N LEU A 317 -0.07 8.31 14.49
CA LEU A 317 -0.89 7.88 13.36
C LEU A 317 -1.49 6.50 13.59
N SER A 318 -0.71 5.57 14.16
CA SER A 318 -1.22 4.24 14.54
C SER A 318 -2.33 4.34 15.60
N ASP A 319 -2.15 5.14 16.66
CA ASP A 319 -3.16 5.40 17.70
C ASP A 319 -4.48 5.89 17.08
N GLU A 320 -4.43 6.79 16.08
CA GLU A 320 -5.62 7.39 15.44
C GLU A 320 -6.23 6.53 14.31
N ALA A 321 -5.49 5.56 13.77
CA ALA A 321 -5.94 4.68 12.70
C ALA A 321 -6.68 3.44 13.21
N LEU A 322 -6.53 3.07 14.51
CA LEU A 322 -7.22 1.93 15.10
C LEU A 322 -8.73 2.16 15.10
N VAL A 323 -9.48 1.20 14.55
CA VAL A 323 -10.94 1.26 14.45
C VAL A 323 -11.58 0.28 15.42
N LEU A 324 -12.28 0.79 16.42
CA LEU A 324 -13.11 -0.01 17.29
C LEU A 324 -14.42 -0.35 16.58
N VAL A 325 -14.55 -1.59 16.13
CA VAL A 325 -15.70 -2.04 15.33
C VAL A 325 -16.89 -2.39 16.21
N LYS A 326 -16.62 -3.08 17.32
CA LYS A 326 -17.62 -3.57 18.26
C LYS A 326 -17.09 -3.50 19.69
N ASN A 327 -17.96 -3.16 20.66
CA ASN A 327 -17.60 -3.12 22.07
C ASN A 327 -18.83 -3.27 22.96
N ASP A 328 -19.41 -4.48 22.91
CA ASP A 328 -20.56 -4.82 23.71
C ASP A 328 -20.18 -4.90 25.19
N ALA A 329 -21.12 -4.56 26.07
CA ALA A 329 -20.92 -4.55 27.51
C ALA A 329 -19.65 -3.79 27.97
N GLN A 330 -19.11 -2.91 27.11
CA GLN A 330 -17.90 -2.11 27.40
C GLN A 330 -16.70 -2.98 27.84
N VAL A 331 -16.47 -4.12 27.16
CA VAL A 331 -15.32 -5.01 27.43
C VAL A 331 -14.00 -4.27 27.29
N LEU A 332 -13.90 -3.37 26.31
CA LEU A 332 -12.79 -2.44 26.17
C LEU A 332 -13.17 -1.02 26.68
N PRO A 333 -12.23 -0.27 27.28
CA PRO A 333 -10.87 -0.71 27.60
C PRO A 333 -10.86 -1.73 28.75
N PHE A 334 -9.86 -2.61 28.73
CA PHE A 334 -9.63 -3.50 29.86
C PHE A 334 -9.37 -2.69 31.15
N ALA A 335 -9.81 -3.22 32.27
CA ALA A 335 -9.66 -2.58 33.57
C ALA A 335 -8.17 -2.55 34.03
N TYR A 336 -7.35 -1.81 33.31
CA TYR A 336 -5.88 -1.78 33.43
C TYR A 336 -5.36 -1.65 34.88
N ARG A 337 -6.10 -0.93 35.74
CA ARG A 337 -5.67 -0.71 37.14
C ARG A 337 -5.95 -1.87 38.07
N SER A 338 -6.98 -2.68 37.80
CA SER A 338 -7.46 -3.78 38.66
C SER A 338 -7.18 -5.16 38.09
N MET A 339 -7.00 -5.29 36.77
CA MET A 339 -6.69 -6.56 36.10
C MET A 339 -5.35 -7.11 36.55
N ARG A 340 -5.29 -8.43 36.81
CA ARG A 340 -4.09 -9.12 37.26
C ARG A 340 -3.52 -10.08 36.25
N SER A 341 -4.34 -10.55 35.30
CA SER A 341 -3.94 -11.52 34.29
C SER A 341 -4.65 -11.26 32.98
N LEU A 342 -3.89 -11.43 31.86
CA LEU A 342 -4.38 -11.30 30.50
C LEU A 342 -3.87 -12.47 29.67
N ALA A 343 -4.76 -13.20 29.01
CA ALA A 343 -4.38 -14.15 27.97
C ALA A 343 -4.08 -13.41 26.67
N VAL A 344 -2.88 -13.62 26.10
CA VAL A 344 -2.43 -13.06 24.82
C VAL A 344 -2.33 -14.20 23.84
N ILE A 345 -3.25 -14.27 22.92
CA ILE A 345 -3.51 -15.42 22.08
C ILE A 345 -3.43 -15.02 20.61
N GLY A 346 -3.05 -15.96 19.76
CA GLY A 346 -3.12 -15.83 18.33
C GLY A 346 -1.77 -15.61 17.64
N PRO A 347 -1.65 -16.05 16.38
CA PRO A 347 -0.41 -16.05 15.64
C PRO A 347 0.11 -14.61 15.38
N GLN A 348 -0.80 -13.65 15.21
CA GLN A 348 -0.45 -12.26 14.98
C GLN A 348 -0.04 -11.48 16.26
N SER A 349 -0.01 -12.16 17.44
CA SER A 349 0.47 -11.52 18.66
C SER A 349 1.96 -11.17 18.62
N SER A 350 2.77 -12.01 17.96
CA SER A 350 4.22 -11.88 17.82
C SER A 350 4.66 -11.44 16.43
N HIS A 351 3.70 -11.08 15.57
CA HIS A 351 3.92 -10.59 14.22
C HIS A 351 3.31 -9.20 14.02
N LEU A 352 3.91 -8.41 13.16
CA LEU A 352 3.40 -7.09 12.77
C LEU A 352 3.44 -6.99 11.25
N ALA A 353 2.28 -7.13 10.63
CA ALA A 353 2.15 -7.01 9.19
C ALA A 353 2.41 -5.57 8.73
N VAL A 354 3.15 -5.41 7.64
CA VAL A 354 3.62 -4.10 7.16
C VAL A 354 3.35 -3.85 5.67
N GLY A 355 2.82 -4.85 4.97
CA GLY A 355 2.70 -4.83 3.51
C GLY A 355 4.04 -5.11 2.82
N GLY A 356 3.96 -5.52 1.55
CA GLY A 356 5.11 -5.94 0.75
C GLY A 356 5.26 -5.16 -0.56
N GLY A 357 6.03 -5.72 -1.50
CA GLY A 357 6.24 -5.14 -2.82
C GLY A 357 7.10 -3.87 -2.80
N SER A 358 6.85 -2.95 -3.73
CA SER A 358 7.55 -1.66 -3.82
C SER A 358 7.36 -0.79 -2.57
N SER A 359 6.29 -1.00 -1.82
CA SER A 359 6.01 -0.26 -0.57
C SER A 359 6.76 -0.78 0.67
N TRP A 360 7.55 -1.85 0.54
CA TRP A 360 8.34 -2.40 1.66
C TRP A 360 9.29 -1.38 2.28
N VAL A 361 9.31 -1.33 3.61
CA VAL A 361 10.18 -0.46 4.42
C VAL A 361 10.95 -1.29 5.45
N ASP A 362 12.25 -1.04 5.62
CA ASP A 362 13.08 -1.66 6.66
C ASP A 362 13.32 -0.66 7.81
N PRO A 363 12.52 -0.71 8.89
CA PRO A 363 12.69 0.19 10.04
C PRO A 363 13.78 -0.31 11.00
N PRO A 364 14.32 0.58 11.88
CA PRO A 364 15.30 0.20 12.88
C PRO A 364 14.80 -0.85 13.87
N TYR A 365 13.50 -0.89 14.10
CA TYR A 365 12.79 -1.87 14.93
C TYR A 365 11.32 -1.92 14.55
N ARG A 366 10.64 -2.95 15.02
CA ARG A 366 9.18 -3.09 14.98
C ARG A 366 8.72 -3.54 16.35
N VAL A 367 7.65 -2.97 16.85
CA VAL A 367 7.06 -3.37 18.13
C VAL A 367 5.82 -4.20 17.85
N THR A 368 5.91 -5.49 18.11
CA THR A 368 4.79 -6.44 17.99
C THR A 368 3.72 -6.18 19.06
N PRO A 369 2.47 -6.63 18.87
CA PRO A 369 1.43 -6.50 19.90
C PRO A 369 1.83 -7.08 21.26
N LEU A 370 2.48 -8.24 21.26
CA LEU A 370 2.98 -8.87 22.48
C LEU A 370 4.06 -8.04 23.18
N GLU A 371 5.01 -7.45 22.41
CA GLU A 371 6.05 -6.57 22.98
C GLU A 371 5.43 -5.29 23.55
N GLY A 372 4.47 -4.69 22.83
CA GLY A 372 3.73 -3.52 23.32
C GLY A 372 2.99 -3.81 24.63
N LEU A 373 2.32 -4.96 24.72
CA LEU A 373 1.66 -5.40 25.95
C LEU A 373 2.66 -5.69 27.06
N ARG A 374 3.78 -6.38 26.80
CA ARG A 374 4.83 -6.63 27.79
C ARG A 374 5.40 -5.33 28.35
N ALA A 375 5.70 -4.37 27.47
CA ALA A 375 6.22 -3.07 27.89
C ALA A 375 5.24 -2.31 28.80
N LEU A 376 3.94 -2.37 28.47
CA LEU A 376 2.90 -1.65 29.22
C LEU A 376 2.51 -2.36 30.52
N CYS A 377 2.32 -3.67 30.48
CA CYS A 377 1.86 -4.48 31.63
C CYS A 377 2.96 -4.65 32.69
N GLY A 378 4.23 -4.73 32.29
CA GLY A 378 5.38 -4.93 33.17
C GLY A 378 5.19 -6.20 34.04
N LYS A 379 5.51 -6.08 35.33
CA LYS A 379 5.30 -7.15 36.33
C LYS A 379 3.90 -7.14 36.95
N ARG A 380 3.09 -6.12 36.67
CA ARG A 380 1.79 -5.93 37.35
C ARG A 380 0.70 -6.85 36.83
N ILE A 381 0.67 -7.11 35.53
CA ILE A 381 -0.30 -7.98 34.87
C ILE A 381 0.44 -9.19 34.33
N ARG A 382 0.07 -10.38 34.79
CA ARG A 382 0.61 -11.64 34.29
C ARG A 382 0.06 -11.91 32.88
N LEU A 383 0.94 -12.07 31.91
CA LEU A 383 0.57 -12.44 30.55
C LEU A 383 0.65 -13.97 30.37
N ALA A 384 -0.47 -14.60 30.03
CA ALA A 384 -0.51 -16.00 29.62
C ALA A 384 -0.53 -16.05 28.09
N ILE A 385 0.55 -16.58 27.49
CA ILE A 385 0.76 -16.52 26.04
C ILE A 385 0.43 -17.88 25.44
N ALA A 386 -0.34 -17.88 24.34
CA ALA A 386 -0.63 -19.06 23.55
C ALA A 386 -0.70 -18.70 22.06
N ARG A 387 -0.08 -19.49 21.19
CA ARG A 387 -0.15 -19.30 19.75
C ARG A 387 -1.56 -19.53 19.21
N GLY A 388 -2.21 -20.58 19.66
CA GLY A 388 -3.60 -20.93 19.31
C GLY A 388 -3.76 -21.67 17.99
N CYS A 389 -3.16 -21.18 16.91
CA CYS A 389 -3.15 -21.85 15.61
C CYS A 389 -1.97 -21.37 14.75
N ASP A 390 -1.73 -22.07 13.64
CA ASP A 390 -0.83 -21.64 12.60
C ASP A 390 -1.56 -20.66 11.64
N ASP A 391 -0.91 -19.59 11.27
CA ASP A 391 -1.34 -18.66 10.22
C ASP A 391 -0.50 -18.83 8.95
N HIS A 392 0.29 -19.89 8.88
CA HIS A 392 1.24 -20.16 7.83
C HIS A 392 2.33 -19.09 7.67
N VAL A 393 2.78 -18.47 8.77
CA VAL A 393 3.93 -17.56 8.74
C VAL A 393 5.14 -18.28 8.16
N ASP A 394 5.88 -17.58 7.33
CA ASP A 394 7.09 -18.11 6.69
C ASP A 394 8.14 -18.51 7.74
N MET A 395 8.87 -19.57 7.42
CA MET A 395 10.06 -19.94 8.20
C MET A 395 11.11 -18.82 8.07
N PRO A 396 11.95 -18.63 9.09
CA PRO A 396 13.05 -17.66 8.98
C PRO A 396 14.03 -18.06 7.89
N VAL A 397 14.63 -17.07 7.22
CA VAL A 397 15.76 -17.32 6.33
C VAL A 397 16.88 -17.98 7.13
N VAL A 398 17.48 -19.01 6.56
CA VAL A 398 18.55 -19.75 7.23
C VAL A 398 19.75 -18.83 7.46
N PRO A 399 20.27 -18.74 8.69
CA PRO A 399 21.47 -17.94 8.95
C PRO A 399 22.64 -18.41 8.12
N THR A 400 23.41 -17.48 7.57
CA THR A 400 24.59 -17.75 6.73
C THR A 400 25.55 -18.75 7.36
N ARG A 401 25.73 -18.71 8.69
CA ARG A 401 26.57 -19.66 9.46
C ARG A 401 26.10 -21.12 9.40
N SER A 402 24.85 -21.35 9.10
CA SER A 402 24.25 -22.69 8.95
C SER A 402 24.36 -23.25 7.52
N LEU A 403 24.87 -22.45 6.58
CA LEU A 403 25.14 -22.83 5.20
C LEU A 403 26.65 -22.93 4.98
N ILE A 404 27.14 -24.05 4.48
CA ILE A 404 28.56 -24.27 4.19
C ILE A 404 28.68 -24.72 2.72
N PRO A 405 29.51 -24.05 1.90
CA PRO A 405 29.73 -24.46 0.53
C PRO A 405 30.27 -25.91 0.46
N LEU A 406 30.02 -26.65 -0.62
CA LEU A 406 30.54 -28.03 -0.74
C LEU A 406 32.06 -28.12 -0.65
N SER A 407 32.78 -27.04 -0.93
CA SER A 407 34.26 -26.98 -0.69
C SER A 407 34.62 -27.12 0.78
N GLY A 408 33.67 -27.00 1.71
CA GLY A 408 33.87 -27.08 3.15
C GLY A 408 34.51 -25.84 3.77
N LYS A 409 34.81 -24.81 3.00
CA LYS A 409 35.45 -23.56 3.47
C LYS A 409 34.49 -22.39 3.41
N GLY A 410 34.43 -21.59 4.50
CA GLY A 410 33.57 -20.42 4.61
C GLY A 410 32.11 -20.75 4.87
N HIS A 411 31.24 -19.80 4.58
CA HIS A 411 29.78 -19.89 4.75
C HIS A 411 29.04 -19.48 3.48
N GLY A 412 27.86 -20.05 3.27
CA GLY A 412 26.99 -19.80 2.12
C GLY A 412 26.78 -21.03 1.26
N ALA A 413 26.19 -20.85 0.08
CA ALA A 413 25.96 -21.87 -0.93
C ALA A 413 26.84 -21.63 -2.16
N THR A 414 27.37 -22.69 -2.77
CA THR A 414 27.97 -22.63 -4.11
C THR A 414 26.84 -22.56 -5.12
N VAL A 415 26.82 -21.53 -5.95
CA VAL A 415 25.80 -21.34 -7.00
C VAL A 415 26.46 -21.53 -8.35
N SER A 416 25.94 -22.46 -9.15
CA SER A 416 26.31 -22.66 -10.54
C SER A 416 25.19 -22.17 -11.44
N TYR A 417 25.47 -21.18 -12.29
CA TYR A 417 24.50 -20.56 -13.21
C TYR A 417 24.58 -21.20 -14.60
N TYR A 418 23.43 -21.27 -15.28
CA TYR A 418 23.29 -21.82 -16.64
C TYR A 418 22.53 -20.82 -17.51
N ASN A 419 22.93 -20.69 -18.78
CA ASN A 419 22.22 -19.93 -19.81
C ASN A 419 21.12 -20.77 -20.48
N SER A 420 20.46 -21.63 -19.72
CA SER A 420 19.40 -22.53 -20.14
C SER A 420 18.26 -22.50 -19.12
N PRO A 421 17.02 -22.87 -19.49
CA PRO A 421 15.89 -22.84 -18.56
C PRO A 421 15.81 -24.03 -17.59
N ASP A 422 16.71 -25.05 -17.73
CA ASP A 422 16.56 -26.35 -17.08
C ASP A 422 17.88 -26.90 -16.49
N CYS A 423 18.81 -26.03 -16.18
CA CYS A 423 20.19 -26.39 -15.73
C CYS A 423 20.96 -27.28 -16.70
N SER A 424 20.60 -27.32 -17.99
CA SER A 424 21.31 -28.07 -19.03
C SER A 424 22.49 -27.27 -19.60
N GLY A 425 23.42 -27.98 -20.24
CA GLY A 425 24.58 -27.39 -20.90
C GLY A 425 25.74 -27.05 -19.93
N PRO A 426 26.72 -26.27 -20.38
CA PRO A 426 27.90 -25.92 -19.58
C PRO A 426 27.53 -24.90 -18.51
N VAL A 427 28.22 -24.97 -17.36
CA VAL A 427 28.13 -23.95 -16.31
C VAL A 427 28.64 -22.64 -16.88
N ALA A 428 27.75 -21.62 -16.89
CA ALA A 428 28.08 -20.30 -17.40
C ALA A 428 28.94 -19.50 -16.39
N GLY A 429 28.71 -19.69 -15.09
CA GLY A 429 29.49 -19.07 -14.04
C GLY A 429 29.21 -19.66 -12.68
N GLN A 430 30.07 -19.34 -11.70
CA GLN A 430 29.92 -19.80 -10.32
C GLN A 430 30.15 -18.64 -9.33
N ALA A 431 29.43 -18.67 -8.22
CA ALA A 431 29.57 -17.73 -7.11
C ALA A 431 29.29 -18.40 -5.76
N ILE A 432 29.66 -17.74 -4.68
CA ILE A 432 29.21 -18.12 -3.34
C ILE A 432 28.17 -17.11 -2.91
N ASP A 433 26.95 -17.58 -2.70
CA ASP A 433 25.88 -16.78 -2.07
C ASP A 433 25.94 -16.97 -0.57
N ALA A 434 26.00 -15.86 0.16
CA ALA A 434 26.08 -15.87 1.62
C ALA A 434 24.79 -16.40 2.27
N ASP A 435 23.67 -16.09 1.68
CA ASP A 435 22.36 -16.62 2.02
C ASP A 435 21.60 -16.96 0.72
N ILE A 436 20.75 -17.95 0.77
CA ILE A 436 19.87 -18.28 -0.36
C ILE A 436 18.58 -17.48 -0.18
N SER A 437 18.70 -16.17 -0.34
CA SER A 437 17.59 -15.22 -0.27
C SER A 437 17.75 -14.17 -1.36
N ARG A 438 17.61 -14.61 -2.62
CA ARG A 438 17.82 -13.77 -3.78
C ARG A 438 16.48 -13.35 -4.38
N TRP A 439 16.29 -12.07 -4.45
CA TRP A 439 15.26 -11.43 -5.26
C TRP A 439 15.95 -10.48 -6.25
N THR A 440 15.71 -10.69 -7.54
CA THR A 440 16.22 -9.79 -8.58
C THR A 440 15.09 -9.45 -9.53
N TRP A 441 15.04 -8.20 -9.97
CA TRP A 441 14.09 -7.77 -10.96
C TRP A 441 14.81 -7.24 -12.18
N MET A 442 14.62 -7.92 -13.33
CA MET A 442 15.19 -7.54 -14.62
C MET A 442 16.72 -7.42 -14.62
N GLN A 443 17.40 -8.14 -13.77
CA GLN A 443 18.86 -8.17 -13.67
C GLN A 443 19.36 -9.59 -13.86
N VAL A 444 20.51 -9.71 -14.53
CA VAL A 444 21.22 -11.00 -14.58
C VAL A 444 21.74 -11.33 -13.18
N PRO A 445 21.60 -12.58 -12.73
CA PRO A 445 22.04 -12.99 -11.39
C PRO A 445 23.57 -13.05 -11.28
N HIS A 446 24.26 -13.14 -12.40
CA HIS A 446 25.71 -13.21 -12.50
C HIS A 446 26.18 -12.62 -13.85
N ALA A 447 27.36 -12.03 -13.91
CA ALA A 447 27.89 -11.35 -15.10
C ALA A 447 28.01 -12.26 -16.34
N THR A 448 28.07 -13.55 -16.16
CA THR A 448 28.16 -14.54 -17.26
C THR A 448 26.81 -15.05 -17.78
N VAL A 449 25.73 -14.66 -17.12
CA VAL A 449 24.36 -14.92 -17.60
C VAL A 449 24.03 -13.89 -18.66
N THR A 450 23.69 -14.36 -19.85
CA THR A 450 23.53 -13.51 -21.05
C THR A 450 22.12 -12.95 -21.20
N ASP A 451 21.11 -13.64 -20.67
CA ASP A 451 19.71 -13.18 -20.69
C ASP A 451 19.07 -13.38 -19.31
N TRP A 452 18.68 -12.27 -18.68
CA TRP A 452 17.99 -12.30 -17.40
C TRP A 452 16.60 -12.99 -17.47
N ARG A 453 16.06 -13.17 -18.66
CA ARG A 453 14.77 -13.84 -18.91
C ARG A 453 14.86 -15.35 -19.01
N CYS A 454 16.07 -15.88 -19.29
CA CYS A 454 16.27 -17.30 -19.53
C CYS A 454 17.57 -17.79 -18.86
N TRP A 455 17.43 -18.26 -17.63
CA TRP A 455 18.54 -18.84 -16.89
C TRP A 455 18.02 -19.77 -15.78
N SER A 456 18.91 -20.62 -15.31
CA SER A 456 18.66 -21.53 -14.20
C SER A 456 19.91 -21.64 -13.32
N ALA A 457 19.78 -22.24 -12.15
CA ALA A 457 20.91 -22.38 -11.24
C ALA A 457 20.79 -23.61 -10.34
N HIS A 458 21.95 -24.18 -10.01
CA HIS A 458 22.08 -25.08 -8.86
C HIS A 458 22.70 -24.36 -7.69
N PHE A 459 22.04 -24.43 -6.51
CA PHE A 459 22.57 -24.01 -5.23
C PHE A 459 23.01 -25.27 -4.48
N ASP A 460 24.28 -25.44 -4.28
CA ASP A 460 24.89 -26.63 -3.64
C ASP A 460 25.53 -26.22 -2.29
N PHE A 461 25.11 -26.86 -1.19
CA PHE A 461 25.59 -26.51 0.15
C PHE A 461 25.40 -27.67 1.15
N TRP A 462 26.08 -27.55 2.30
CA TRP A 462 25.77 -28.31 3.49
C TRP A 462 24.88 -27.44 4.38
N TYR A 463 23.73 -27.97 4.76
CA TYR A 463 22.90 -27.36 5.81
C TYR A 463 23.27 -27.96 7.17
N VAL A 464 23.52 -27.09 8.16
CA VAL A 464 23.88 -27.47 9.53
C VAL A 464 22.84 -26.91 10.49
N PRO A 465 21.90 -27.73 10.99
CA PRO A 465 20.88 -27.29 11.91
C PRO A 465 21.46 -26.82 13.25
N GLU A 466 20.91 -25.75 13.81
CA GLU A 466 21.29 -25.19 15.12
C GLU A 466 20.62 -25.90 16.30
N ALA A 467 19.59 -26.71 16.06
CA ALA A 467 18.87 -27.50 17.04
C ALA A 467 18.48 -28.87 16.48
N SER A 468 18.30 -29.87 17.33
CA SER A 468 17.75 -31.17 16.95
C SER A 468 16.23 -31.16 17.03
N GLY A 469 15.55 -31.83 16.12
CA GLY A 469 14.08 -31.95 16.08
C GLY A 469 13.57 -32.03 14.66
N VAL A 470 12.25 -32.00 14.50
CA VAL A 470 11.63 -31.89 13.18
C VAL A 470 11.83 -30.45 12.70
N HIS A 471 12.50 -30.31 11.55
CA HIS A 471 12.67 -29.03 10.89
C HIS A 471 11.69 -28.91 9.72
N ARG A 472 11.04 -27.76 9.59
CA ARG A 472 10.35 -27.37 8.37
C ARG A 472 11.35 -26.65 7.47
N ILE A 473 11.52 -27.17 6.26
CA ILE A 473 12.33 -26.54 5.21
C ILE A 473 11.36 -26.03 4.15
N GLN A 474 11.50 -24.76 3.80
CA GLN A 474 10.60 -24.07 2.89
C GLN A 474 11.41 -23.42 1.76
N LEU A 475 10.89 -23.52 0.54
CA LEU A 475 11.34 -22.76 -0.62
C LEU A 475 10.25 -21.80 -1.05
N ASP A 476 10.62 -20.53 -1.23
CA ASP A 476 9.80 -19.55 -1.93
C ASP A 476 10.49 -19.28 -3.27
N VAL A 477 9.78 -19.46 -4.38
CA VAL A 477 10.36 -19.30 -5.71
C VAL A 477 9.41 -18.59 -6.67
N LEU A 478 10.00 -17.85 -7.61
CA LEU A 478 9.33 -17.39 -8.82
C LEU A 478 9.89 -18.19 -10.00
N GLY A 479 9.21 -19.28 -10.33
CA GLY A 479 9.66 -20.29 -11.28
C GLY A 479 9.42 -21.71 -10.77
N SER A 480 10.25 -22.66 -11.14
CA SER A 480 10.24 -24.01 -10.55
C SER A 480 11.48 -24.26 -9.70
N ALA A 481 11.35 -25.15 -8.73
CA ALA A 481 12.48 -25.55 -7.92
C ALA A 481 12.35 -27.01 -7.43
N GLU A 482 13.47 -27.68 -7.30
CA GLU A 482 13.59 -28.97 -6.64
C GLU A 482 14.59 -28.88 -5.48
N LEU A 483 14.21 -29.40 -4.33
CA LEU A 483 15.12 -29.55 -3.18
C LEU A 483 15.48 -31.02 -3.00
N ILE A 484 16.77 -31.30 -3.09
CA ILE A 484 17.35 -32.62 -2.87
C ILE A 484 18.18 -32.55 -1.59
N ILE A 485 17.94 -33.46 -0.64
CA ILE A 485 18.72 -33.58 0.60
C ILE A 485 19.25 -34.99 0.71
N ASP A 486 20.55 -35.13 0.84
CA ASP A 486 21.30 -36.41 0.86
C ASP A 486 20.92 -37.34 -0.29
N GLY A 487 20.75 -36.78 -1.49
CA GLY A 487 20.42 -37.52 -2.72
C GLY A 487 18.95 -37.88 -2.87
N VAL A 488 18.09 -37.48 -1.93
CA VAL A 488 16.65 -37.74 -1.99
C VAL A 488 15.90 -36.44 -2.26
N GLN A 489 15.06 -36.44 -3.30
CA GLN A 489 14.16 -35.29 -3.58
C GLN A 489 13.13 -35.19 -2.46
N ARG A 490 13.14 -34.06 -1.75
CA ARG A 490 12.27 -33.77 -0.60
C ARG A 490 11.13 -32.81 -0.93
N LEU A 491 11.35 -31.98 -1.94
CA LEU A 491 10.38 -30.99 -2.36
C LEU A 491 10.51 -30.75 -3.87
N ALA A 492 9.40 -30.61 -4.56
CA ALA A 492 9.33 -30.14 -5.93
C ALA A 492 8.24 -29.07 -6.04
N ILE A 493 8.59 -27.95 -6.65
CA ILE A 493 7.67 -26.88 -7.00
C ILE A 493 7.66 -26.81 -8.52
N ALA A 494 6.52 -27.13 -9.12
CA ALA A 494 6.36 -27.13 -10.56
C ALA A 494 6.39 -25.72 -11.15
N MET A 495 6.77 -25.59 -12.42
CA MET A 495 6.66 -24.31 -13.14
C MET A 495 5.20 -23.85 -13.16
N PRO A 496 4.89 -22.63 -12.73
CA PRO A 496 3.52 -22.13 -12.80
C PRO A 496 3.07 -21.97 -14.26
N ASP A 497 1.78 -22.11 -14.50
CA ASP A 497 1.20 -21.75 -15.80
C ASP A 497 1.30 -20.22 -15.97
N PRO A 498 2.05 -19.73 -16.97
CA PRO A 498 2.19 -18.29 -17.22
C PRO A 498 0.87 -17.59 -17.56
N LEU A 499 -0.20 -18.35 -17.84
CA LEU A 499 -1.55 -17.83 -18.06
C LEU A 499 -2.38 -17.73 -16.78
N VAL A 500 -1.90 -18.30 -15.66
CA VAL A 500 -2.56 -18.28 -14.33
C VAL A 500 -1.72 -17.41 -13.38
N LEU A 501 -1.70 -16.12 -13.62
CA LEU A 501 -0.85 -15.13 -12.94
C LEU A 501 -1.24 -14.79 -11.47
N SER A 502 -2.15 -15.52 -10.85
CA SER A 502 -2.49 -15.33 -9.43
C SER A 502 -1.52 -16.00 -8.45
N ALA A 503 -0.44 -16.61 -8.94
CA ALA A 503 0.51 -17.37 -8.12
C ALA A 503 1.95 -17.12 -8.53
N LEU A 504 2.36 -15.87 -8.62
CA LEU A 504 3.73 -15.50 -8.99
C LEU A 504 4.76 -16.05 -8.00
N PHE A 505 4.46 -16.06 -6.71
CA PHE A 505 5.31 -16.64 -5.68
C PHE A 505 4.80 -18.02 -5.28
N GLN A 506 5.49 -19.04 -5.74
CA GLN A 506 5.20 -20.40 -5.33
C GLN A 506 5.96 -20.74 -4.06
N LYS A 507 5.28 -21.38 -3.14
CA LYS A 507 5.83 -21.84 -1.87
C LYS A 507 5.61 -23.33 -1.73
N GLY A 508 6.68 -24.03 -1.33
CA GLY A 508 6.61 -25.41 -0.95
C GLY A 508 7.41 -25.67 0.33
N PHE A 509 7.01 -26.63 1.11
CA PHE A 509 7.75 -27.04 2.30
C PHE A 509 7.77 -28.56 2.46
N CYS A 510 8.79 -29.04 3.17
CA CYS A 510 8.86 -30.41 3.70
C CYS A 510 9.28 -30.39 5.17
N GLU A 511 8.97 -31.44 5.89
CA GLU A 511 9.37 -31.62 7.28
C GLU A 511 10.26 -32.82 7.43
N LEU A 512 11.41 -32.65 8.10
CA LEU A 512 12.43 -33.67 8.27
C LEU A 512 12.99 -33.66 9.69
N PRO A 513 13.18 -34.82 10.32
CA PRO A 513 13.91 -34.93 11.58
C PRO A 513 15.39 -34.67 11.33
N LEU A 514 15.92 -33.57 11.86
CA LEU A 514 17.32 -33.20 11.71
C LEU A 514 18.00 -33.11 13.07
N ILE A 515 19.32 -33.38 13.09
CA ILE A 515 20.14 -33.41 14.29
C ILE A 515 21.07 -32.20 14.31
N LYS A 516 21.14 -31.47 15.41
CA LYS A 516 22.02 -30.32 15.62
C LYS A 516 23.46 -30.65 15.25
N GLY A 517 24.09 -29.79 14.46
CA GLY A 517 25.51 -29.90 14.08
C GLY A 517 25.81 -30.96 13.00
N THR A 518 24.85 -31.79 12.62
CA THR A 518 24.99 -32.72 11.50
C THR A 518 24.94 -31.98 10.17
N ARG A 519 25.80 -32.38 9.22
CA ARG A 519 25.83 -31.82 7.88
C ARG A 519 24.92 -32.61 6.94
N TYR A 520 23.92 -31.93 6.39
CA TYR A 520 23.02 -32.49 5.38
C TYR A 520 23.36 -31.88 4.01
N ARG A 521 23.64 -32.73 3.01
CA ARG A 521 23.98 -32.28 1.67
C ARG A 521 22.71 -31.82 0.95
N CYS A 522 22.62 -30.52 0.67
CA CYS A 522 21.49 -29.93 -0.01
C CYS A 522 21.86 -29.47 -1.42
N ARG A 523 20.93 -29.68 -2.35
CA ARG A 523 20.91 -29.04 -3.66
C ARG A 523 19.54 -28.47 -3.91
N ILE A 524 19.48 -27.20 -4.37
CA ILE A 524 18.30 -26.61 -4.94
C ILE A 524 18.57 -26.46 -6.44
N ALA A 525 17.78 -27.13 -7.27
CA ALA A 525 17.75 -26.88 -8.71
C ALA A 525 16.62 -25.89 -8.98
N PHE A 526 16.97 -24.71 -9.45
CA PHE A 526 16.05 -23.63 -9.72
C PHE A 526 15.98 -23.30 -11.20
N ALA A 527 14.78 -23.11 -11.72
CA ALA A 527 14.55 -22.60 -13.06
C ALA A 527 13.59 -21.41 -13.02
N ARG A 528 14.02 -20.30 -13.64
CA ARG A 528 13.23 -19.10 -13.76
C ARG A 528 12.00 -19.32 -14.64
N MET A 529 10.88 -18.67 -14.32
CA MET A 529 9.69 -18.69 -15.17
C MET A 529 9.95 -17.97 -16.50
N LEU A 530 9.73 -18.68 -17.61
CA LEU A 530 9.94 -18.15 -18.96
C LEU A 530 8.79 -17.27 -19.42
N GLY A 531 9.10 -16.29 -20.25
CA GLY A 531 8.07 -15.48 -20.95
C GLY A 531 7.42 -14.40 -20.13
N THR A 532 7.92 -14.12 -18.93
CA THR A 532 7.46 -12.99 -18.10
C THR A 532 8.56 -11.94 -17.95
N ASP A 533 8.17 -10.68 -17.85
CA ASP A 533 9.07 -9.57 -17.48
C ASP A 533 9.20 -9.42 -15.96
N ASP A 534 8.70 -10.39 -15.20
CA ASP A 534 8.68 -10.42 -13.74
C ASP A 534 10.06 -10.71 -13.15
N GLY A 535 10.22 -10.41 -11.87
CA GLY A 535 11.44 -10.65 -11.12
C GLY A 535 11.82 -12.14 -11.02
N THR A 536 12.89 -12.39 -10.32
CA THR A 536 13.32 -13.73 -9.92
C THR A 536 13.37 -13.79 -8.41
N LEU A 537 12.76 -14.81 -7.80
CA LEU A 537 12.87 -15.11 -6.38
C LEU A 537 13.34 -16.54 -6.18
N VAL A 538 14.37 -16.70 -5.35
CA VAL A 538 14.74 -17.97 -4.73
C VAL A 538 15.05 -17.69 -3.27
N LYS A 539 14.30 -18.31 -2.36
CA LYS A 539 14.50 -18.12 -0.93
C LYS A 539 14.45 -19.46 -0.22
N PHE A 540 15.52 -19.79 0.49
CA PHE A 540 15.62 -20.96 1.33
C PHE A 540 15.43 -20.59 2.79
N GLN A 541 14.45 -21.21 3.43
CA GLN A 541 14.04 -20.96 4.80
C GLN A 541 14.00 -22.29 5.54
N ALA A 542 14.52 -22.34 6.75
CA ALA A 542 14.46 -23.53 7.57
C ALA A 542 14.57 -23.19 9.05
N GLY A 543 13.93 -23.99 9.87
CA GLY A 543 14.01 -23.90 11.32
C GLY A 543 13.33 -25.08 11.96
N LEU A 544 13.44 -25.21 13.29
CA LEU A 544 12.61 -26.16 14.00
C LEU A 544 11.17 -25.93 13.52
N SER A 545 10.58 -26.99 12.99
CA SER A 545 9.14 -26.99 12.81
C SER A 545 8.55 -26.56 14.15
N PRO A 546 7.73 -25.52 14.21
CA PRO A 546 6.99 -25.28 15.42
C PRO A 546 6.35 -26.63 15.72
N ALA A 547 6.67 -27.21 16.91
CA ALA A 547 6.23 -28.55 17.27
C ALA A 547 4.84 -28.72 16.70
N VAL A 548 4.62 -29.77 15.88
CA VAL A 548 3.29 -30.05 15.34
C VAL A 548 2.45 -30.47 16.53
N THR A 549 2.17 -29.53 17.40
CA THR A 549 0.96 -29.56 18.16
C THR A 549 -0.11 -29.59 17.10
N THR A 550 -0.83 -30.68 17.04
CA THR A 550 -2.03 -30.71 16.20
C THR A 550 -2.73 -29.38 16.46
N ASN A 551 -3.21 -28.69 15.43
CA ASN A 551 -3.92 -27.39 15.60
C ASN A 551 -4.96 -27.42 16.73
N ASP A 552 -5.46 -28.60 17.10
CA ASP A 552 -6.39 -28.84 18.24
C ASP A 552 -5.71 -28.63 19.60
N GLN A 553 -4.48 -29.11 19.80
CA GLN A 553 -3.73 -28.88 21.03
C GLN A 553 -3.39 -27.43 21.26
N ASP A 554 -3.05 -26.69 20.19
CA ASP A 554 -2.79 -25.26 20.26
C ASP A 554 -4.06 -24.49 20.63
N ILE A 555 -5.20 -24.82 20.00
CA ILE A 555 -6.49 -24.21 20.32
C ILE A 555 -6.88 -24.56 21.79
N GLN A 556 -6.70 -25.80 22.22
CA GLN A 556 -6.97 -26.21 23.61
C GLN A 556 -6.09 -25.47 24.61
N ALA A 557 -4.80 -25.29 24.32
CA ALA A 557 -3.88 -24.49 25.13
C ALA A 557 -4.32 -23.01 25.23
N ALA A 558 -4.78 -22.43 24.10
CA ALA A 558 -5.34 -21.09 24.07
C ALA A 558 -6.61 -20.94 24.90
N VAL A 559 -7.54 -21.91 24.80
CA VAL A 559 -8.77 -21.96 25.57
C VAL A 559 -8.44 -22.06 27.08
N ALA A 560 -7.51 -22.94 27.46
CA ALA A 560 -7.08 -23.07 28.84
C ALA A 560 -6.39 -21.81 29.39
N ALA A 561 -5.64 -21.10 28.57
CA ALA A 561 -5.06 -19.81 28.94
C ALA A 561 -6.13 -18.72 29.14
N ALA A 562 -7.09 -18.64 28.23
CA ALA A 562 -8.21 -17.69 28.30
C ALA A 562 -9.08 -17.93 29.57
N ALA A 563 -9.44 -19.17 29.83
CA ALA A 563 -10.30 -19.52 30.96
C ALA A 563 -9.69 -19.18 32.34
N ARG A 564 -8.35 -19.11 32.46
CA ARG A 564 -7.62 -18.81 33.71
C ARG A 564 -7.23 -17.36 33.89
N CYS A 565 -7.57 -16.50 32.96
CA CYS A 565 -7.21 -15.08 33.01
C CYS A 565 -8.44 -14.17 33.19
N ASP A 566 -8.23 -12.98 33.73
CA ASP A 566 -9.30 -12.00 33.97
C ASP A 566 -9.90 -11.51 32.64
N ALA A 567 -9.11 -11.50 31.54
CA ALA A 567 -9.54 -11.19 30.20
C ALA A 567 -8.65 -11.91 29.18
N ALA A 568 -9.07 -11.93 27.92
CA ALA A 568 -8.31 -12.46 26.82
C ALA A 568 -8.25 -11.47 25.64
N VAL A 569 -7.16 -11.49 24.90
CA VAL A 569 -7.04 -10.81 23.62
C VAL A 569 -6.53 -11.79 22.57
N VAL A 570 -7.24 -11.86 21.44
CA VAL A 570 -6.88 -12.73 20.32
C VAL A 570 -6.39 -11.88 19.16
N PHE A 571 -5.16 -12.13 18.72
CA PHE A 571 -4.52 -11.45 17.58
C PHE A 571 -4.57 -12.34 16.36
N ILE A 572 -5.30 -11.89 15.35
CA ILE A 572 -5.49 -12.57 14.07
C ILE A 572 -5.25 -11.62 12.92
N GLY A 573 -5.16 -12.13 11.70
CA GLY A 573 -5.02 -11.28 10.53
C GLY A 573 -4.54 -12.01 9.28
N VAL A 574 -4.16 -11.21 8.31
CA VAL A 574 -3.67 -11.63 7.01
C VAL A 574 -2.17 -11.26 6.92
N PRO A 575 -1.26 -12.25 6.93
CA PRO A 575 0.15 -12.00 6.65
C PRO A 575 0.39 -11.44 5.26
N GLU A 576 1.48 -10.69 5.06
CA GLU A 576 1.83 -9.98 3.82
C GLU A 576 1.86 -10.87 2.58
N ARG A 577 2.12 -12.17 2.73
CA ARG A 577 2.16 -13.10 1.61
C ARG A 577 0.82 -13.38 0.94
N PHE A 578 -0.31 -13.03 1.59
CA PHE A 578 -1.65 -13.24 1.05
C PHE A 578 -2.20 -12.02 0.33
N GLU A 579 -1.59 -10.86 0.52
CA GLU A 579 -1.92 -9.63 -0.17
C GLU A 579 -0.66 -8.77 -0.33
N GLY A 580 -0.44 -8.24 -1.52
CA GLY A 580 0.76 -7.49 -1.85
C GLY A 580 0.77 -7.09 -3.31
N GLU A 581 1.82 -6.41 -3.71
CA GLU A 581 2.06 -6.14 -5.11
C GLU A 581 2.19 -7.45 -5.88
N GLU A 582 1.56 -7.52 -7.05
CA GLU A 582 1.44 -8.71 -7.92
C GLU A 582 0.60 -9.87 -7.34
N CYS A 583 -0.07 -9.68 -6.21
CA CYS A 583 -0.79 -10.75 -5.54
C CYS A 583 -2.16 -10.30 -5.04
N ASP A 584 -3.20 -10.47 -5.87
CA ASP A 584 -4.59 -10.34 -5.42
C ASP A 584 -5.00 -11.56 -4.58
N ARG A 585 -5.87 -11.32 -3.61
CA ARG A 585 -6.48 -12.40 -2.82
C ARG A 585 -7.50 -13.18 -3.66
N THR A 586 -7.60 -14.48 -3.39
CA THR A 586 -8.61 -15.36 -4.04
C THR A 586 -9.91 -15.47 -3.24
N HIS A 587 -9.88 -15.12 -1.96
CA HIS A 587 -11.01 -15.16 -1.05
C HIS A 587 -10.82 -14.21 0.14
N LEU A 588 -11.89 -13.95 0.90
CA LEU A 588 -11.87 -13.07 2.06
C LEU A 588 -11.70 -13.79 3.41
N ARG A 589 -11.54 -15.13 3.43
CA ARG A 589 -11.33 -15.88 4.67
C ARG A 589 -9.96 -15.59 5.26
N LEU A 590 -9.88 -15.63 6.58
CA LEU A 590 -8.60 -15.63 7.29
C LEU A 590 -7.82 -16.93 6.97
N PRO A 591 -6.49 -16.86 6.87
CA PRO A 591 -5.66 -18.06 6.65
C PRO A 591 -5.66 -18.97 7.88
N GLY A 592 -5.54 -20.28 7.67
CA GLY A 592 -5.49 -21.29 8.73
C GLY A 592 -6.80 -21.43 9.50
N ARG A 593 -6.71 -21.74 10.79
CA ARG A 593 -7.86 -21.97 11.69
C ARG A 593 -8.15 -20.78 12.60
N GLN A 594 -7.85 -19.56 12.18
CA GLN A 594 -8.02 -18.35 13.01
C GLN A 594 -9.48 -18.12 13.41
N ASP A 595 -10.45 -18.38 12.51
CA ASP A 595 -11.88 -18.23 12.81
C ASP A 595 -12.33 -19.18 13.93
N GLU A 596 -11.87 -20.43 13.91
CA GLU A 596 -12.14 -21.44 14.94
C GLU A 596 -11.50 -21.07 16.27
N LEU A 597 -10.24 -20.59 16.24
CA LEU A 597 -9.55 -20.10 17.43
C LEU A 597 -10.35 -18.99 18.12
N VAL A 598 -10.82 -18.00 17.37
CA VAL A 598 -11.62 -16.90 17.94
C VAL A 598 -12.89 -17.44 18.60
N ALA A 599 -13.66 -18.28 17.90
CA ALA A 599 -14.90 -18.85 18.43
C ALA A 599 -14.66 -19.63 19.73
N ALA A 600 -13.60 -20.46 19.79
CA ALA A 600 -13.26 -21.26 20.97
C ALA A 600 -12.84 -20.38 22.17
N VAL A 601 -12.03 -19.34 21.94
CA VAL A 601 -11.55 -18.43 23.00
C VAL A 601 -12.68 -17.54 23.53
N VAL A 602 -13.52 -17.00 22.66
CA VAL A 602 -14.69 -16.18 23.05
C VAL A 602 -15.64 -16.99 23.93
N LYS A 603 -15.88 -18.25 23.58
CA LYS A 603 -16.67 -19.16 24.40
C LYS A 603 -16.06 -19.45 25.80
N ALA A 604 -14.72 -19.48 25.87
CA ALA A 604 -13.99 -19.76 27.12
C ALA A 604 -13.90 -18.54 28.06
N ASN A 605 -13.87 -17.33 27.51
CA ASN A 605 -13.78 -16.11 28.30
C ASN A 605 -14.65 -15.00 27.68
N PRO A 606 -15.77 -14.60 28.31
CA PRO A 606 -16.65 -13.57 27.79
C PRO A 606 -16.04 -12.14 27.79
N ARG A 607 -14.88 -11.95 28.45
CA ARG A 607 -14.11 -10.69 28.41
C ARG A 607 -12.99 -10.77 27.36
N THR A 608 -13.33 -11.26 26.18
CA THR A 608 -12.40 -11.39 25.07
C THR A 608 -12.51 -10.21 24.11
N ALA A 609 -11.36 -9.64 23.74
CA ALA A 609 -11.24 -8.73 22.61
C ALA A 609 -10.49 -9.40 21.46
N VAL A 610 -10.90 -9.13 20.22
CA VAL A 610 -10.20 -9.60 19.03
C VAL A 610 -9.55 -8.41 18.32
N VAL A 611 -8.27 -8.53 18.00
CA VAL A 611 -7.50 -7.53 17.22
C VAL A 611 -7.18 -8.14 15.87
N VAL A 612 -7.61 -7.46 14.79
CA VAL A 612 -7.44 -7.94 13.42
C VAL A 612 -6.42 -7.07 12.70
N GLN A 613 -5.34 -7.67 12.19
CA GLN A 613 -4.37 -7.04 11.31
C GLN A 613 -4.63 -7.46 9.87
N CYS A 614 -5.05 -6.54 9.00
CA CYS A 614 -5.32 -6.79 7.60
C CYS A 614 -5.18 -5.51 6.77
N GLY A 615 -4.78 -5.63 5.52
CA GLY A 615 -4.70 -4.51 4.58
C GLY A 615 -5.96 -4.33 3.74
N SER A 616 -6.88 -5.30 3.79
CA SER A 616 -8.11 -5.36 3.00
C SER A 616 -9.18 -6.10 3.80
N PRO A 617 -10.47 -6.07 3.42
CA PRO A 617 -11.56 -6.74 4.15
C PRO A 617 -11.33 -8.24 4.36
N VAL A 618 -11.77 -8.73 5.50
CA VAL A 618 -11.83 -10.14 5.86
C VAL A 618 -13.23 -10.53 6.34
N LEU A 619 -13.61 -11.78 6.13
CA LEU A 619 -14.83 -12.32 6.73
C LEU A 619 -14.61 -12.53 8.23
N MET A 620 -15.65 -12.27 9.01
CA MET A 620 -15.65 -12.43 10.49
C MET A 620 -16.91 -13.18 10.91
N PRO A 621 -16.98 -14.50 10.66
CA PRO A 621 -18.18 -15.28 10.98
C PRO A 621 -18.53 -15.27 12.49
N TRP A 622 -17.53 -15.02 13.32
CA TRP A 622 -17.60 -14.93 14.78
C TRP A 622 -17.95 -13.53 15.31
N LEU A 623 -18.16 -12.52 14.43
CA LEU A 623 -18.36 -11.13 14.88
C LEU A 623 -19.58 -10.96 15.79
N ALA A 624 -20.66 -11.69 15.55
CA ALA A 624 -21.89 -11.58 16.34
C ALA A 624 -21.66 -11.95 17.81
N GLU A 625 -20.92 -13.03 18.06
CA GLU A 625 -20.65 -13.58 19.39
C GLU A 625 -19.47 -12.90 20.08
N THR A 626 -18.61 -12.19 19.34
CA THR A 626 -17.42 -11.56 19.93
C THR A 626 -17.78 -10.22 20.57
N PRO A 627 -17.49 -10.02 21.86
CA PRO A 627 -17.92 -8.81 22.56
C PRO A 627 -17.16 -7.53 22.15
N ALA A 628 -15.88 -7.64 21.78
CA ALA A 628 -15.09 -6.49 21.35
C ALA A 628 -14.16 -6.81 20.18
N VAL A 629 -14.14 -5.96 19.15
CA VAL A 629 -13.31 -6.11 17.95
C VAL A 629 -12.63 -4.80 17.59
N LEU A 630 -11.31 -4.85 17.44
CA LEU A 630 -10.45 -3.73 17.05
C LEU A 630 -9.74 -4.08 15.74
N LEU A 631 -9.92 -3.26 14.69
CA LEU A 631 -9.13 -3.35 13.46
C LEU A 631 -7.87 -2.50 13.62
N ALA A 632 -6.72 -3.12 13.36
CA ALA A 632 -5.43 -2.48 13.47
C ALA A 632 -4.79 -2.18 12.10
N TRP A 633 -5.34 -2.68 11.01
CA TRP A 633 -4.79 -2.57 9.67
C TRP A 633 -3.34 -3.09 9.62
N TYR A 634 -2.46 -2.41 8.88
CA TYR A 634 -1.01 -2.56 8.97
C TYR A 634 -0.44 -1.33 9.68
N PRO A 635 -0.23 -1.40 11.00
CA PRO A 635 -0.12 -0.22 11.87
C PRO A 635 1.29 0.39 11.95
N GLY A 636 2.24 -0.06 11.09
CA GLY A 636 3.61 0.45 11.09
C GLY A 636 4.45 0.03 12.31
N MET A 637 5.69 0.53 12.37
CA MET A 637 6.69 0.08 13.34
C MET A 637 6.30 0.21 14.82
N GLU A 638 5.41 1.15 15.15
CA GLU A 638 4.95 1.44 16.53
C GLU A 638 3.58 0.81 16.85
N GLY A 639 3.06 -0.06 15.96
CA GLY A 639 1.73 -0.64 16.06
C GLY A 639 1.44 -1.36 17.37
N GLY A 640 2.40 -2.13 17.88
CA GLY A 640 2.24 -2.84 19.16
C GLY A 640 2.02 -1.91 20.35
N HIS A 641 2.72 -0.75 20.39
CA HIS A 641 2.47 0.25 21.42
C HIS A 641 1.08 0.87 21.30
N ALA A 642 0.64 1.23 20.08
CA ALA A 642 -0.68 1.81 19.86
C ALA A 642 -1.81 0.84 20.25
N ILE A 643 -1.70 -0.42 19.83
CA ILE A 643 -2.66 -1.48 20.17
C ILE A 643 -2.73 -1.67 21.69
N ALA A 644 -1.58 -1.84 22.37
CA ALA A 644 -1.54 -2.04 23.82
C ALA A 644 -2.17 -0.86 24.58
N ARG A 645 -1.86 0.40 24.17
CA ARG A 645 -2.44 1.60 24.77
C ARG A 645 -3.95 1.68 24.59
N THR A 646 -4.45 1.31 23.42
CA THR A 646 -5.89 1.29 23.13
C THR A 646 -6.60 0.21 23.95
N LEU A 647 -6.09 -1.00 23.97
CA LEU A 647 -6.68 -2.08 24.77
C LEU A 647 -6.78 -1.72 26.26
N MET A 648 -5.82 -0.96 26.78
CA MET A 648 -5.75 -0.57 28.20
C MET A 648 -6.34 0.84 28.52
N GLY A 649 -7.02 1.48 27.57
CA GLY A 649 -7.68 2.77 27.77
C GLY A 649 -6.75 3.98 27.91
N LEU A 650 -5.47 3.85 27.52
CA LEU A 650 -4.51 4.95 27.47
C LEU A 650 -4.55 5.70 26.14
N ASN A 651 -5.27 5.18 25.17
CA ASN A 651 -5.68 5.79 23.94
C ASN A 651 -7.17 5.51 23.72
N ASN A 652 -7.94 6.50 23.35
CA ASN A 652 -9.34 6.33 22.98
C ASN A 652 -9.40 6.19 21.45
N PRO A 653 -9.86 5.04 20.90
CA PRO A 653 -9.91 4.84 19.46
C PRO A 653 -10.77 5.88 18.77
N SER A 654 -10.32 6.37 17.65
CA SER A 654 -11.00 7.41 16.86
C SER A 654 -10.91 7.19 15.36
N GLY A 655 -10.38 6.06 14.95
CA GLY A 655 -10.33 5.61 13.56
C GLY A 655 -11.72 5.28 13.03
N LYS A 656 -11.93 5.46 11.73
CA LYS A 656 -13.16 5.12 11.02
C LYS A 656 -12.83 4.27 9.80
N MET A 657 -13.77 3.41 9.40
CA MET A 657 -13.62 2.53 8.25
C MET A 657 -13.43 3.31 6.94
N PRO A 658 -12.31 3.18 6.25
CA PRO A 658 -12.14 3.80 4.93
C PRO A 658 -12.69 2.92 3.79
N MET A 659 -13.13 1.71 4.12
CA MET A 659 -13.64 0.72 3.19
C MET A 659 -14.75 -0.11 3.86
N THR A 660 -15.78 -0.47 3.07
CA THR A 660 -16.88 -1.34 3.50
C THR A 660 -16.40 -2.79 3.59
N PHE A 661 -16.72 -3.49 4.68
CA PHE A 661 -16.50 -4.94 4.80
C PHE A 661 -17.77 -5.68 4.42
N PRO A 662 -17.71 -6.57 3.41
CA PRO A 662 -18.86 -7.35 2.98
C PRO A 662 -19.17 -8.51 3.94
N ARG A 663 -20.42 -8.98 3.93
CA ARG A 663 -20.79 -10.26 4.61
C ARG A 663 -20.32 -11.46 3.80
N ARG A 664 -20.34 -11.34 2.47
CA ARG A 664 -19.90 -12.37 1.51
C ARG A 664 -19.21 -11.67 0.34
N LEU A 665 -18.34 -12.40 -0.33
CA LEU A 665 -17.65 -11.88 -1.51
C LEU A 665 -18.65 -11.53 -2.62
N GLU A 666 -19.72 -12.31 -2.76
CA GLU A 666 -20.78 -12.16 -3.75
C GLU A 666 -21.59 -10.85 -3.58
N ASP A 667 -21.57 -10.28 -2.38
CA ASP A 667 -22.25 -9.00 -2.09
C ASP A 667 -21.46 -7.78 -2.58
N THR A 668 -20.23 -7.98 -3.10
CA THR A 668 -19.38 -6.88 -3.54
C THR A 668 -19.73 -6.41 -4.95
N PRO A 669 -19.67 -5.10 -5.23
CA PRO A 669 -20.08 -4.55 -6.54
C PRO A 669 -19.27 -5.12 -7.71
N ALA A 670 -18.00 -5.40 -7.51
CA ALA A 670 -17.12 -5.90 -8.56
C ALA A 670 -17.22 -7.42 -8.78
N PHE A 671 -17.95 -8.17 -7.97
CA PHE A 671 -17.95 -9.65 -8.00
C PHE A 671 -18.22 -10.25 -9.38
N ALA A 672 -19.24 -9.76 -10.09
CA ALA A 672 -19.60 -10.26 -11.41
C ALA A 672 -18.58 -9.89 -12.52
N HIS A 673 -17.65 -8.99 -12.24
CA HIS A 673 -16.75 -8.39 -13.22
C HIS A 673 -15.27 -8.61 -12.90
N TYR A 674 -14.96 -9.18 -11.73
CA TYR A 674 -13.59 -9.43 -11.26
C TYR A 674 -13.26 -10.93 -11.43
N PRO A 675 -12.05 -11.27 -11.80
CA PRO A 675 -10.92 -10.42 -12.18
C PRO A 675 -10.96 -9.94 -13.64
N GLY A 676 -11.81 -10.53 -14.51
CA GLY A 676 -11.98 -10.14 -15.91
C GLY A 676 -10.82 -10.51 -16.83
N ARG A 677 -9.83 -11.28 -16.37
CA ARG A 677 -8.64 -11.67 -17.15
C ARG A 677 -8.06 -10.49 -17.94
N ARG A 678 -8.00 -10.57 -19.30
CA ARG A 678 -7.45 -9.49 -20.15
C ARG A 678 -8.33 -8.25 -20.27
N GLN A 679 -9.61 -8.34 -19.92
CA GLN A 679 -10.58 -7.23 -19.93
C GLN A 679 -11.32 -7.19 -18.61
N ALA A 680 -10.91 -6.32 -17.72
CA ALA A 680 -11.59 -6.06 -16.47
C ALA A 680 -12.71 -5.03 -16.70
N ARG A 681 -13.96 -5.47 -16.82
CA ARG A 681 -15.09 -4.57 -16.95
C ARG A 681 -15.40 -3.89 -15.63
N TYR A 682 -15.58 -2.59 -15.66
CA TYR A 682 -16.01 -1.78 -14.52
C TYR A 682 -17.54 -1.62 -14.55
N GLY A 683 -18.23 -2.77 -14.65
CA GLY A 683 -19.69 -2.82 -14.89
C GLY A 683 -20.54 -2.40 -13.70
N GLU A 684 -19.95 -2.28 -12.50
CA GLU A 684 -20.58 -1.67 -11.34
C GLU A 684 -20.75 -0.15 -11.50
N GLY A 685 -20.03 0.46 -12.45
CA GLY A 685 -20.12 1.88 -12.74
C GLY A 685 -19.76 2.73 -11.52
N ILE A 686 -20.54 3.78 -11.27
CA ILE A 686 -20.33 4.69 -10.12
C ILE A 686 -20.68 4.06 -8.76
N LEU A 687 -21.22 2.84 -8.74
CA LEU A 687 -21.66 2.17 -7.52
C LEU A 687 -20.51 1.33 -6.92
N VAL A 688 -19.43 1.97 -6.49
CA VAL A 688 -18.29 1.36 -5.82
C VAL A 688 -18.43 1.51 -4.30
N GLY A 689 -18.03 0.48 -3.55
CA GLY A 689 -18.02 0.51 -2.08
C GLY A 689 -19.40 0.80 -1.50
N TYR A 690 -19.48 1.63 -0.44
CA TYR A 690 -20.75 1.95 0.25
C TYR A 690 -21.82 2.51 -0.68
N ARG A 691 -21.45 3.14 -1.81
CA ARG A 691 -22.42 3.61 -2.82
C ARG A 691 -23.26 2.48 -3.35
N HIS A 692 -22.68 1.30 -3.55
CA HIS A 692 -23.39 0.09 -3.94
C HIS A 692 -24.30 -0.41 -2.82
N TYR A 693 -23.74 -0.62 -1.63
CA TYR A 693 -24.48 -1.21 -0.51
C TYR A 693 -25.68 -0.37 -0.10
N ASP A 694 -25.52 0.95 -0.06
CA ASP A 694 -26.60 1.85 0.31
C ASP A 694 -27.65 2.02 -0.79
N THR A 695 -27.26 2.01 -2.07
CA THR A 695 -28.18 2.17 -3.21
C THR A 695 -28.96 0.88 -3.49
N ARG A 696 -28.32 -0.27 -3.34
CA ARG A 696 -28.96 -1.58 -3.62
C ARG A 696 -29.65 -2.19 -2.41
N GLY A 697 -29.54 -1.57 -1.24
CA GLY A 697 -30.11 -2.10 0.00
C GLY A 697 -29.44 -3.38 0.50
N VAL A 698 -28.15 -3.57 0.19
CA VAL A 698 -27.36 -4.71 0.66
C VAL A 698 -26.74 -4.38 2.02
N ASP A 699 -26.90 -5.28 3.00
CA ASP A 699 -26.31 -5.05 4.32
C ASP A 699 -24.84 -5.49 4.38
N PRO A 700 -23.90 -4.57 4.60
CA PRO A 700 -22.51 -4.93 4.82
C PRO A 700 -22.30 -5.58 6.19
N LEU A 701 -21.13 -6.22 6.38
CA LEU A 701 -20.68 -6.64 7.70
C LEU A 701 -20.32 -5.44 8.56
N ILE A 702 -19.54 -4.49 7.97
CA ILE A 702 -19.17 -3.21 8.59
C ILE A 702 -19.28 -2.13 7.51
N CYS A 703 -20.03 -1.07 7.77
CA CYS A 703 -20.24 -0.01 6.80
C CYS A 703 -19.08 1.00 6.76
N PHE A 704 -18.93 1.69 5.64
CA PHE A 704 -18.00 2.80 5.45
C PHE A 704 -18.21 3.89 6.51
N GLY A 705 -17.12 4.42 7.02
CA GLY A 705 -17.12 5.48 8.04
C GLY A 705 -17.40 4.99 9.46
N HIS A 706 -17.73 3.70 9.68
CA HIS A 706 -18.00 3.17 11.01
C HIS A 706 -16.74 3.13 11.90
N GLY A 707 -16.92 3.36 13.17
CA GLY A 707 -15.91 3.27 14.22
C GLY A 707 -16.44 3.84 15.52
N LEU A 708 -16.24 3.09 16.61
CA LEU A 708 -16.71 3.44 17.96
C LEU A 708 -15.61 4.16 18.75
N SER A 709 -16.00 4.72 19.88
CA SER A 709 -15.13 5.40 20.84
C SER A 709 -15.45 4.91 22.27
N TYR A 710 -14.53 5.10 23.20
CA TYR A 710 -14.77 4.89 24.63
C TYR A 710 -15.60 6.01 25.26
N THR A 711 -15.96 7.02 24.49
CA THR A 711 -16.87 8.10 24.88
C THR A 711 -18.04 8.19 23.91
N THR A 712 -19.04 9.01 24.24
CA THR A 712 -20.22 9.22 23.41
C THR A 712 -20.27 10.65 22.89
N PHE A 713 -20.78 10.80 21.66
CA PHE A 713 -20.95 12.11 21.03
C PHE A 713 -22.41 12.35 20.66
N THR A 714 -22.90 13.55 20.90
CA THR A 714 -24.22 14.00 20.47
C THR A 714 -24.08 15.09 19.42
N TYR A 715 -24.95 15.03 18.42
CA TYR A 715 -25.04 15.96 17.31
C TYR A 715 -26.33 16.77 17.44
N SER A 716 -26.26 18.07 17.23
CA SER A 716 -27.43 18.94 17.41
C SER A 716 -27.31 20.23 16.58
N ARG A 717 -28.40 21.00 16.54
CA ARG A 717 -28.45 22.34 15.97
C ARG A 717 -27.99 22.43 14.52
N LEU A 718 -28.44 21.51 13.67
CA LEU A 718 -28.17 21.58 12.23
C LEU A 718 -28.77 22.88 11.66
N ARG A 719 -27.93 23.64 10.97
CA ARG A 719 -28.31 24.86 10.26
C ARG A 719 -27.76 24.78 8.83
N LEU A 720 -28.66 24.93 7.86
CA LEU A 720 -28.35 25.03 6.43
C LEU A 720 -29.41 25.95 5.76
N PRO A 721 -29.08 26.61 4.64
CA PRO A 721 -30.03 27.40 3.88
C PRO A 721 -31.08 26.49 3.24
N LYS A 722 -32.35 26.96 3.21
CA LYS A 722 -33.44 26.22 2.54
C LYS A 722 -33.34 26.27 1.01
N ARG A 723 -32.81 27.36 0.46
CA ARG A 723 -32.66 27.60 -0.98
C ARG A 723 -31.30 28.22 -1.26
N VAL A 724 -30.66 27.75 -2.31
CA VAL A 724 -29.34 28.21 -2.73
C VAL A 724 -29.36 28.45 -4.23
N VAL A 725 -28.75 29.55 -4.65
CA VAL A 725 -28.54 29.85 -6.08
C VAL A 725 -27.26 29.15 -6.51
N ARG A 726 -27.27 28.55 -7.71
CA ARG A 726 -26.11 27.92 -8.33
C ARG A 726 -24.88 28.84 -8.31
N GLY A 727 -23.71 28.29 -8.15
CA GLY A 727 -22.45 29.03 -8.05
C GLY A 727 -22.18 29.66 -6.67
N LYS A 728 -23.12 29.60 -5.74
CA LYS A 728 -22.93 30.11 -4.36
C LYS A 728 -22.56 28.96 -3.40
N PRO A 729 -21.58 29.15 -2.49
CA PRO A 729 -21.25 28.15 -1.49
C PRO A 729 -22.37 27.90 -0.49
N VAL A 730 -22.58 26.64 -0.13
CA VAL A 730 -23.56 26.24 0.90
C VAL A 730 -22.84 26.02 2.22
N VAL A 731 -23.20 26.82 3.23
CA VAL A 731 -22.63 26.67 4.57
C VAL A 731 -23.56 25.82 5.43
N VAL A 732 -23.03 24.69 5.91
CA VAL A 732 -23.72 23.77 6.83
C VAL A 732 -23.03 23.88 8.20
N ARG A 733 -23.79 24.07 9.27
CA ARG A 733 -23.29 24.17 10.65
C ARG A 733 -24.05 23.22 11.55
N LEU A 734 -23.34 22.66 12.52
CA LEU A 734 -23.91 21.83 13.58
C LEU A 734 -23.11 22.01 14.87
N THR A 735 -23.64 21.54 15.98
CA THR A 735 -22.92 21.44 17.26
C THR A 735 -22.62 19.97 17.56
N LEU A 736 -21.34 19.66 17.77
CA LEU A 736 -20.87 18.39 18.29
C LEU A 736 -20.58 18.54 19.79
N HIS A 737 -20.97 17.56 20.59
CA HIS A 737 -20.79 17.56 22.04
C HIS A 737 -20.28 16.19 22.49
N ASN A 738 -19.19 16.13 23.25
CA ASN A 738 -18.76 14.93 23.95
C ASN A 738 -19.61 14.76 25.20
N SER A 739 -20.63 13.91 25.14
CA SER A 739 -21.57 13.65 26.23
C SER A 739 -21.10 12.54 27.19
N GLY A 740 -19.94 11.93 26.93
CA GLY A 740 -19.37 10.90 27.79
C GLY A 740 -18.32 11.44 28.77
N SER A 741 -17.70 10.54 29.50
CA SER A 741 -16.82 10.85 30.63
C SER A 741 -15.33 10.91 30.33
N VAL A 742 -14.90 10.54 29.10
CA VAL A 742 -13.48 10.53 28.72
C VAL A 742 -13.23 11.42 27.50
N PRO A 743 -12.03 12.00 27.35
CA PRO A 743 -11.69 12.73 26.14
C PRO A 743 -11.73 11.81 24.93
N GLY A 744 -12.17 12.31 23.78
CA GLY A 744 -12.22 11.54 22.54
C GLY A 744 -12.25 12.43 21.31
N ALA A 745 -12.09 11.83 20.15
CA ALA A 745 -12.23 12.49 18.87
C ALA A 745 -13.31 11.79 18.03
N GLU A 746 -14.15 12.60 17.37
CA GLU A 746 -15.18 12.13 16.46
C GLU A 746 -14.92 12.64 15.05
N VAL A 747 -15.28 11.82 14.04
CA VAL A 747 -15.27 12.22 12.64
C VAL A 747 -16.70 12.52 12.20
N VAL A 748 -17.00 13.80 12.09
CA VAL A 748 -18.29 14.27 11.56
C VAL A 748 -18.26 14.13 10.05
N GLN A 749 -19.17 13.34 9.48
CA GLN A 749 -19.25 13.03 8.05
C GLN A 749 -20.51 13.68 7.45
N LEU A 750 -20.34 14.34 6.31
CA LEU A 750 -21.44 14.99 5.58
C LEU A 750 -21.65 14.29 4.25
N TYR A 751 -22.86 13.80 4.05
CA TYR A 751 -23.31 13.13 2.84
C TYR A 751 -24.37 13.96 2.11
N VAL A 752 -24.34 13.91 0.79
CA VAL A 752 -25.31 14.55 -0.09
C VAL A 752 -26.07 13.48 -0.87
N THR A 753 -27.40 13.64 -0.95
CA THR A 753 -28.29 12.83 -1.77
C THR A 753 -29.09 13.75 -2.68
N ASP A 754 -29.09 13.48 -3.97
CA ASP A 754 -29.99 14.10 -4.95
C ASP A 754 -31.35 13.38 -4.90
N GLN A 755 -32.45 14.11 -4.70
CA GLN A 755 -33.76 13.50 -4.55
C GLN A 755 -34.45 13.18 -5.89
N ALA A 756 -34.04 13.83 -6.98
CA ALA A 756 -34.68 13.71 -8.28
C ALA A 756 -33.68 14.00 -9.42
N SER A 757 -32.68 13.15 -9.56
CA SER A 757 -31.67 13.26 -10.61
C SER A 757 -32.18 12.72 -11.94
N SER A 758 -31.79 13.35 -13.05
CA SER A 758 -32.05 12.87 -14.41
C SER A 758 -31.26 11.60 -14.78
N VAL A 759 -30.25 11.26 -13.97
CA VAL A 759 -29.38 10.10 -14.14
C VAL A 759 -29.33 9.27 -12.86
N ILE A 760 -28.93 8.01 -12.95
CA ILE A 760 -28.70 7.18 -11.76
C ILE A 760 -27.60 7.81 -10.91
N ARG A 761 -27.89 8.04 -9.63
CA ARG A 761 -26.93 8.50 -8.62
C ARG A 761 -26.91 7.57 -7.41
N PRO A 762 -25.79 7.51 -6.66
CA PRO A 762 -25.75 6.79 -5.39
C PRO A 762 -26.76 7.36 -4.38
N ALA A 763 -27.31 6.50 -3.52
CA ALA A 763 -28.21 6.90 -2.45
C ALA A 763 -27.64 8.00 -1.55
N ARG A 764 -26.32 8.04 -1.42
CA ARG A 764 -25.57 9.09 -0.73
C ARG A 764 -24.12 9.13 -1.17
N GLU A 765 -23.50 10.29 -1.07
CA GLU A 765 -22.10 10.51 -1.41
C GLU A 765 -21.42 11.36 -0.33
N LEU A 766 -20.27 10.90 0.18
CA LEU A 766 -19.45 11.70 1.10
C LEU A 766 -18.92 12.94 0.37
N LYS A 767 -19.22 14.12 0.90
CA LYS A 767 -18.75 15.37 0.29
C LYS A 767 -17.89 16.21 1.24
N ARG A 768 -18.00 16.01 2.56
CA ARG A 768 -17.13 16.66 3.56
C ARG A 768 -16.98 15.78 4.78
N PHE A 769 -15.88 15.95 5.50
CA PHE A 769 -15.68 15.41 6.83
C PHE A 769 -14.80 16.33 7.68
N CYS A 770 -14.89 16.18 9.00
CA CYS A 770 -14.06 16.91 9.96
C CYS A 770 -13.83 16.06 11.21
N LYS A 771 -12.54 15.82 11.57
CA LYS A 771 -12.19 15.16 12.83
C LYS A 771 -12.07 16.20 13.95
N VAL A 772 -12.80 16.00 15.03
CA VAL A 772 -12.93 16.97 16.15
C VAL A 772 -12.62 16.29 17.46
N ALA A 773 -11.55 16.70 18.12
CA ALA A 773 -11.20 16.24 19.47
C ALA A 773 -11.90 17.10 20.53
N LEU A 774 -12.56 16.45 21.51
CA LEU A 774 -13.31 17.11 22.57
C LEU A 774 -12.99 16.49 23.94
N LYS A 775 -12.88 17.34 24.96
CA LYS A 775 -12.88 16.92 26.36
C LYS A 775 -14.29 16.51 26.79
N PRO A 776 -14.45 15.79 27.93
CA PRO A 776 -15.77 15.55 28.50
C PRO A 776 -16.57 16.84 28.64
N ASP A 777 -17.86 16.80 28.28
CA ASP A 777 -18.81 17.91 28.26
C ASP A 777 -18.47 19.10 27.32
N GLU A 778 -17.35 19.01 26.56
CA GLU A 778 -16.98 20.05 25.60
C GLU A 778 -17.91 20.03 24.40
N ARG A 779 -18.31 21.24 23.94
CA ARG A 779 -19.12 21.46 22.75
C ARG A 779 -18.36 22.29 21.74
N ARG A 780 -18.52 21.94 20.43
CA ARG A 780 -17.88 22.69 19.35
C ARG A 780 -18.81 22.82 18.17
N GLU A 781 -18.87 24.01 17.59
CA GLU A 781 -19.51 24.20 16.30
C GLU A 781 -18.63 23.61 15.21
N VAL A 782 -19.20 22.75 14.36
CA VAL A 782 -18.60 22.23 13.13
C VAL A 782 -19.21 22.97 11.96
N ARG A 783 -18.37 23.47 11.04
CA ARG A 783 -18.75 24.19 9.84
C ARG A 783 -18.23 23.47 8.62
N PHE A 784 -19.13 23.17 7.68
CA PHE A 784 -18.80 22.69 6.34
C PHE A 784 -19.18 23.73 5.30
N GLU A 785 -18.43 23.76 4.21
CA GLU A 785 -18.71 24.57 3.04
C GLU A 785 -18.76 23.65 1.83
N LEU A 786 -19.89 23.64 1.13
CA LEU A 786 -20.12 22.89 -0.09
C LEU A 786 -20.12 23.85 -1.27
N ASP A 787 -19.32 23.54 -2.27
CA ASP A 787 -19.33 24.18 -3.58
C ASP A 787 -20.37 23.51 -4.50
N GLU A 788 -20.56 24.01 -5.68
CA GLU A 788 -21.49 23.46 -6.68
C GLU A 788 -21.13 22.02 -7.06
N ARG A 789 -19.83 21.68 -7.08
CA ARG A 789 -19.32 20.33 -7.38
C ARG A 789 -19.87 19.27 -6.40
N ALA A 790 -20.19 19.64 -5.18
CA ALA A 790 -20.77 18.72 -4.19
C ALA A 790 -22.17 18.19 -4.60
N PHE A 791 -22.85 18.88 -5.49
CA PHE A 791 -24.20 18.55 -5.99
C PHE A 791 -24.19 17.98 -7.42
N ALA A 792 -23.04 18.05 -8.12
CA ALA A 792 -22.91 17.72 -9.52
C ALA A 792 -22.64 16.23 -9.79
N PHE A 793 -23.01 15.80 -10.99
CA PHE A 793 -22.53 14.58 -11.66
C PHE A 793 -21.82 14.96 -12.97
N TYR A 794 -21.09 14.02 -13.58
CA TYR A 794 -20.43 14.28 -14.86
C TYR A 794 -21.37 13.90 -16.02
N ASP A 795 -21.76 14.91 -16.78
CA ASP A 795 -22.56 14.75 -18.00
C ASP A 795 -21.63 14.43 -19.19
N THR A 796 -21.70 13.21 -19.67
CA THR A 796 -20.83 12.74 -20.77
C THR A 796 -21.17 13.33 -22.13
N VAL A 797 -22.43 13.81 -22.30
CA VAL A 797 -22.87 14.44 -23.56
C VAL A 797 -22.33 15.87 -23.64
N ARG A 798 -22.36 16.59 -22.50
CA ARG A 798 -21.83 17.96 -22.42
C ARG A 798 -20.35 18.01 -22.08
N ALA A 799 -19.76 16.86 -21.75
CA ALA A 799 -18.38 16.74 -21.28
C ALA A 799 -18.03 17.69 -20.11
N GLN A 800 -18.95 17.83 -19.15
CA GLN A 800 -18.79 18.75 -18.00
C GLN A 800 -19.56 18.27 -16.76
N TRP A 801 -19.20 18.85 -15.61
CA TRP A 801 -19.92 18.66 -14.37
C TRP A 801 -21.20 19.50 -14.34
N VAL A 802 -22.31 18.85 -14.00
CA VAL A 802 -23.64 19.47 -14.00
C VAL A 802 -24.29 19.27 -12.63
N ALA A 803 -24.66 20.37 -11.98
CA ALA A 803 -25.55 20.35 -10.82
C ALA A 803 -26.96 20.73 -11.29
N GLU A 804 -27.90 19.80 -11.20
CA GLU A 804 -29.27 20.04 -11.61
C GLU A 804 -30.00 20.86 -10.56
N PRO A 805 -30.95 21.74 -10.95
CA PRO A 805 -31.87 22.33 -10.02
C PRO A 805 -32.72 21.25 -9.35
N GLY A 806 -32.95 21.34 -8.06
CA GLY A 806 -33.75 20.31 -7.38
C GLY A 806 -33.54 20.30 -5.87
N ALA A 807 -34.19 19.35 -5.24
CA ALA A 807 -34.05 19.12 -3.80
C ALA A 807 -32.90 18.15 -3.48
N PHE A 808 -32.07 18.56 -2.53
CA PHE A 808 -30.96 17.74 -2.04
C PHE A 808 -31.09 17.49 -0.56
N THR A 809 -30.86 16.26 -0.13
CA THR A 809 -30.72 15.91 1.29
C THR A 809 -29.27 16.08 1.72
N ILE A 810 -29.08 16.77 2.85
CA ILE A 810 -27.81 16.84 3.57
C ILE A 810 -27.94 15.98 4.83
N ALA A 811 -27.20 14.88 4.87
CA ALA A 811 -27.15 13.98 6.01
C ALA A 811 -25.79 14.15 6.74
N ILE A 812 -25.87 14.31 8.06
CA ILE A 812 -24.70 14.36 8.94
C ILE A 812 -24.70 13.11 9.79
N GLY A 813 -23.57 12.39 9.81
CA GLY A 813 -23.48 11.17 10.57
C GLY A 813 -22.09 10.87 11.09
N SER A 814 -21.98 9.75 11.80
CA SER A 814 -20.69 9.16 12.23
C SER A 814 -20.23 8.02 11.31
N SER A 815 -21.08 7.63 10.35
CA SER A 815 -20.80 6.68 9.27
C SER A 815 -21.81 6.84 8.13
N SER A 816 -21.64 6.09 7.03
CA SER A 816 -22.62 6.08 5.92
C SER A 816 -24.00 5.60 6.34
N ARG A 817 -24.09 4.83 7.42
CA ARG A 817 -25.37 4.28 7.94
C ARG A 817 -25.78 4.75 9.32
N ASP A 818 -24.95 5.52 10.01
CA ASP A 818 -25.29 6.15 11.29
C ASP A 818 -25.57 7.64 11.09
N GLU A 819 -26.75 7.94 10.55
CA GLU A 819 -27.23 9.30 10.33
C GLU A 819 -27.73 9.91 11.62
N ARG A 820 -27.17 11.05 12.01
CA ARG A 820 -27.49 11.77 13.26
C ARG A 820 -28.35 12.98 13.03
N LEU A 821 -28.18 13.70 11.95
CA LEU A 821 -28.91 14.87 11.59
C LEU A 821 -29.20 14.88 10.09
N ARG A 822 -30.40 15.38 9.72
CA ARG A 822 -30.85 15.49 8.32
C ARG A 822 -31.47 16.84 8.06
N GLY A 823 -31.20 17.40 6.89
CA GLY A 823 -31.87 18.60 6.38
C GLY A 823 -31.97 18.56 4.87
N THR A 824 -32.87 19.35 4.32
CA THR A 824 -33.09 19.48 2.89
C THR A 824 -32.85 20.92 2.44
N LEU A 825 -32.21 21.08 1.29
CA LEU A 825 -32.06 22.34 0.58
C LEU A 825 -32.55 22.20 -0.86
N THR A 826 -32.93 23.31 -1.46
CA THR A 826 -33.26 23.38 -2.90
C THR A 826 -32.19 24.19 -3.61
N LEU A 827 -31.54 23.58 -4.60
CA LEU A 827 -30.65 24.25 -5.56
C LEU A 827 -31.51 24.87 -6.66
N ALA A 828 -31.40 26.17 -6.90
CA ALA A 828 -32.20 26.93 -7.84
C ALA A 828 -31.43 27.48 -9.01
#